data_ff7cfff4fb5f5534dd35805814d2671d
#
_entry.id   ff7cfff4fb5f5534dd35805814d2671d
#
_cell.length_a   1.000
_cell.length_b   1.000
_cell.length_c   1.000
_cell.angle_alpha   90.00
_cell.angle_beta   90.00
_cell.angle_gamma   90.00
#
_symmetry.space_group_name_H-M   'P 1'
#
loop_
_entity.id
_entity.type
_entity.pdbx_description
1 polymer ?
#
loop_
_entity_poly.entity_id
_entity_poly.type
_entity_poly.pdbx_seq_one_letter_code
_entity_poly.pdbx_strand_id
1 'polypeptide(L)'
;MTVALIYPPSCDPTAPYLSLPTLAAWLRTNGVEVTLIDANLEAWESLLARAPLEKIGRRVEARLAKLEKQSSLSHDDQLLYATLWRVRGEVADVPRAIDAATATLRDRTRFYDEQAYEAAVATIEAAQRVVSAAFAPTSLDFVAYRTPFSLLTAEEIARDACADRDPFHEYFASLADRINAAGTKLVGISVAFPGQVQPAFSLAYMLRARCPGVHVTVGGPALTQMLLRLKGELLEKALGPFHSAVVYEGEIALLAMARAIERGEDPAKDGRVIKGTQIEDMGLLPPPDFDGLPLDRYLAPELVLPYDPTRGCYWGVCTFCHYGLAEVGTARYRERPEETVLDHLASLKAKHGVRIFYFSQDVFSPRIAGRIARGIRERGLDVKWGTDMRPEKAFVPERCEELVAGGMLSTALGVESANPRVLSLIDKGISAEDVKRTIQNLSRAGVAVEAMCFTDFPTETYREAMESVRFVDGFKDDLSLFILGRFDLTHGALVAQRPGDFGIKEVWQVEGDELGTGLFYAEKRRPKSAKDRAKLEDAVAELSRGWRLHRYPWAGALSTAHTMLWYAHHGKDVFRKLGARVSVLPGARVREGDARFDVERVTATAADDEAAIWEELVHGERCVRTSAYRAKADGVSRAFPAPSRWRYAAGHEPLRVEAAGMGKTRGGGSGRRPSHAANATKR
;
A
#
# COMPACT_ATOMS: atom_id res chain seq x y z
N MET A 1 8.88 -25.80 22.61
CA MET A 1 7.77 -24.81 22.53
C MET A 1 7.62 -24.36 21.10
N THR A 2 6.39 -24.35 20.58
CA THR A 2 6.14 -23.94 19.19
C THR A 2 5.68 -22.48 19.13
N VAL A 3 6.35 -21.68 18.31
CA VAL A 3 6.01 -20.29 17.97
C VAL A 3 5.40 -20.29 16.58
N ALA A 4 4.30 -19.58 16.37
CA ALA A 4 3.78 -19.29 15.03
C ALA A 4 4.02 -17.82 14.67
N LEU A 5 4.61 -17.56 13.53
CA LEU A 5 4.74 -16.22 12.96
C LEU A 5 3.78 -16.08 11.80
N ILE A 6 2.98 -15.03 11.81
CA ILE A 6 1.88 -14.82 10.87
C ILE A 6 2.04 -13.49 10.14
N TYR A 7 1.93 -13.52 8.81
CA TYR A 7 1.82 -12.34 7.97
C TYR A 7 0.35 -12.18 7.53
N PRO A 8 -0.41 -11.21 8.06
CA PRO A 8 -1.84 -11.10 7.82
C PRO A 8 -2.17 -10.46 6.46
N PRO A 9 -3.38 -10.64 5.89
CA PRO A 9 -3.84 -9.84 4.76
C PRO A 9 -4.08 -8.37 5.18
N SER A 10 -4.16 -7.35 4.31
CA SER A 10 -4.04 -7.48 2.88
C SER A 10 -2.72 -6.90 2.43
N CYS A 11 -2.02 -7.68 1.65
CA CYS A 11 -0.77 -7.28 1.02
C CYS A 11 -0.60 -8.03 -0.31
N ASP A 12 0.43 -7.66 -1.07
CA ASP A 12 0.83 -8.29 -2.32
C ASP A 12 1.08 -9.80 -2.16
N PRO A 13 0.34 -10.68 -2.84
CA PRO A 13 0.56 -12.12 -2.78
C PRO A 13 1.47 -12.65 -3.90
N THR A 14 2.31 -11.80 -4.51
CA THR A 14 3.20 -12.18 -5.63
C THR A 14 4.59 -12.62 -5.18
N ALA A 15 4.97 -12.34 -3.93
CA ALA A 15 6.23 -12.75 -3.32
C ALA A 15 6.09 -12.84 -1.78
N PRO A 16 6.93 -13.63 -1.11
CA PRO A 16 6.96 -13.65 0.35
C PRO A 16 7.46 -12.32 0.92
N TYR A 17 6.99 -11.93 2.09
CA TYR A 17 7.49 -10.77 2.80
C TYR A 17 8.65 -11.12 3.72
N LEU A 18 9.62 -10.22 3.87
CA LEU A 18 10.90 -10.51 4.54
C LEU A 18 10.79 -10.75 6.05
N SER A 19 9.81 -10.13 6.74
CA SER A 19 9.77 -10.13 8.20
C SER A 19 9.71 -11.54 8.81
N LEU A 20 8.86 -12.40 8.30
CA LEU A 20 8.72 -13.75 8.82
C LEU A 20 9.99 -14.59 8.65
N PRO A 21 10.59 -14.68 7.45
CA PRO A 21 11.83 -15.41 7.23
C PRO A 21 12.99 -14.93 8.10
N THR A 22 13.10 -13.62 8.32
CA THR A 22 14.19 -13.05 9.15
C THR A 22 14.00 -13.41 10.62
N LEU A 23 12.80 -13.23 11.16
CA LEU A 23 12.48 -13.59 12.54
C LEU A 23 12.59 -15.10 12.79
N ALA A 24 12.14 -15.92 11.83
CA ALA A 24 12.26 -17.36 11.92
C ALA A 24 13.72 -17.82 11.94
N ALA A 25 14.55 -17.26 11.05
CA ALA A 25 15.97 -17.58 11.01
C ALA A 25 16.64 -17.31 12.35
N TRP A 26 16.37 -16.16 12.96
CA TRP A 26 16.90 -15.82 14.28
C TRP A 26 16.43 -16.76 15.39
N LEU A 27 15.13 -17.02 15.46
CA LEU A 27 14.54 -17.90 16.47
C LEU A 27 15.04 -19.34 16.33
N ARG A 28 15.07 -19.88 15.10
CA ARG A 28 15.54 -21.25 14.82
C ARG A 28 17.02 -21.44 15.14
N THR A 29 17.87 -20.46 14.78
CA THR A 29 19.30 -20.46 15.13
C THR A 29 19.49 -20.48 16.65
N ASN A 30 18.57 -19.92 17.41
CA ASN A 30 18.58 -19.94 18.87
C ASN A 30 17.76 -21.11 19.46
N GLY A 31 17.46 -22.16 18.69
CA GLY A 31 16.83 -23.40 19.18
C GLY A 31 15.33 -23.28 19.50
N VAL A 32 14.62 -22.31 18.91
CA VAL A 32 13.15 -22.19 19.03
C VAL A 32 12.49 -22.77 17.77
N GLU A 33 11.54 -23.66 17.98
CA GLU A 33 10.72 -24.21 16.89
C GLU A 33 9.71 -23.17 16.38
N VAL A 34 9.72 -22.89 15.07
CA VAL A 34 8.91 -21.83 14.46
C VAL A 34 8.14 -22.35 13.26
N THR A 35 6.82 -22.13 13.28
CA THR A 35 5.94 -22.31 12.12
C THR A 35 5.72 -20.96 11.45
N LEU A 36 5.92 -20.88 10.13
CA LEU A 36 5.62 -19.71 9.32
C LEU A 36 4.24 -19.87 8.67
N ILE A 37 3.42 -18.82 8.72
CA ILE A 37 2.09 -18.79 8.13
C ILE A 37 1.96 -17.49 7.33
N ASP A 38 2.01 -17.59 6.00
CA ASP A 38 1.60 -16.49 5.14
C ASP A 38 0.07 -16.47 5.03
N ALA A 39 -0.55 -15.89 6.07
CA ALA A 39 -1.99 -15.76 6.11
C ALA A 39 -2.52 -14.79 5.05
N ASN A 40 -1.68 -13.92 4.50
CA ASN A 40 -2.05 -13.08 3.37
C ASN A 40 -2.29 -13.92 2.12
N LEU A 41 -1.33 -14.76 1.75
CA LEU A 41 -1.47 -15.64 0.59
C LEU A 41 -2.65 -16.62 0.77
N GLU A 42 -2.71 -17.31 1.92
CA GLU A 42 -3.77 -18.29 2.21
C GLU A 42 -5.17 -17.67 2.22
N ALA A 43 -5.31 -16.45 2.79
CA ALA A 43 -6.59 -15.75 2.84
C ALA A 43 -7.08 -15.35 1.44
N TRP A 44 -6.17 -14.82 0.60
CA TRP A 44 -6.52 -14.50 -0.77
C TRP A 44 -6.86 -15.74 -1.60
N GLU A 45 -6.13 -16.84 -1.47
CA GLU A 45 -6.46 -18.09 -2.13
C GLU A 45 -7.83 -18.64 -1.69
N SER A 46 -8.19 -18.45 -0.41
CA SER A 46 -9.51 -18.86 0.10
C SER A 46 -10.66 -18.06 -0.52
N LEU A 47 -10.40 -16.87 -1.06
CA LEU A 47 -11.40 -16.04 -1.74
C LEU A 47 -11.34 -16.18 -3.26
N LEU A 48 -10.13 -16.29 -3.83
CA LEU A 48 -9.88 -16.31 -5.29
C LEU A 48 -9.95 -17.72 -5.88
N ALA A 49 -11.02 -18.45 -5.54
CA ALA A 49 -11.33 -19.74 -6.11
C ALA A 49 -12.81 -19.80 -6.51
N ARG A 50 -13.15 -20.69 -7.43
CA ARG A 50 -14.49 -20.78 -8.01
C ARG A 50 -15.59 -20.91 -6.96
N ALA A 51 -15.52 -21.92 -6.10
CA ALA A 51 -16.59 -22.22 -5.13
C ALA A 51 -16.82 -21.11 -4.09
N PRO A 52 -15.77 -20.51 -3.48
CA PRO A 52 -15.93 -19.32 -2.64
C PRO A 52 -16.58 -18.14 -3.37
N LEU A 53 -16.15 -17.84 -4.59
CA LEU A 53 -16.73 -16.73 -5.37
C LEU A 53 -18.18 -16.97 -5.76
N GLU A 54 -18.58 -18.20 -6.06
CA GLU A 54 -19.99 -18.57 -6.25
C GLU A 54 -20.83 -18.33 -4.98
N LYS A 55 -20.27 -18.67 -3.78
CA LYS A 55 -20.91 -18.37 -2.49
C LYS A 55 -21.05 -16.88 -2.26
N ILE A 56 -19.99 -16.12 -2.52
CA ILE A 56 -19.94 -14.65 -2.40
C ILE A 56 -20.92 -14.02 -3.39
N GLY A 57 -20.99 -14.50 -4.63
CA GLY A 57 -21.95 -14.04 -5.63
C GLY A 57 -23.41 -14.18 -5.19
N ARG A 58 -23.78 -15.35 -4.62
CA ARG A 58 -25.11 -15.55 -4.02
C ARG A 58 -25.40 -14.56 -2.90
N ARG A 59 -24.39 -14.16 -2.11
CA ARG A 59 -24.56 -13.14 -1.06
C ARG A 59 -24.84 -11.75 -1.70
N VAL A 60 -24.15 -11.39 -2.80
CA VAL A 60 -24.43 -10.16 -3.56
C VAL A 60 -25.86 -10.15 -4.06
N GLU A 61 -26.29 -11.21 -4.74
CA GLU A 61 -27.66 -11.34 -5.27
C GLU A 61 -28.73 -11.27 -4.18
N ALA A 62 -28.52 -11.96 -3.06
CA ALA A 62 -29.47 -11.95 -1.93
C ALA A 62 -29.60 -10.54 -1.31
N ARG A 63 -28.48 -9.81 -1.15
CA ARG A 63 -28.50 -8.44 -0.63
C ARG A 63 -29.19 -7.49 -1.62
N LEU A 64 -28.91 -7.61 -2.91
CA LEU A 64 -29.54 -6.82 -3.97
C LEU A 64 -31.06 -7.05 -3.99
N ALA A 65 -31.51 -8.32 -4.04
CA ALA A 65 -32.92 -8.68 -4.02
C ALA A 65 -33.66 -8.21 -2.74
N LYS A 66 -32.97 -8.11 -1.61
CA LYS A 66 -33.53 -7.53 -0.39
C LYS A 66 -33.79 -6.03 -0.53
N LEU A 67 -32.88 -5.30 -1.14
CA LEU A 67 -33.04 -3.85 -1.39
C LEU A 67 -34.12 -3.56 -2.42
N GLU A 68 -34.24 -4.37 -3.47
CA GLU A 68 -35.25 -4.24 -4.52
C GLU A 68 -36.71 -4.43 -4.02
N LYS A 69 -36.89 -5.10 -2.89
CA LYS A 69 -38.19 -5.28 -2.26
C LYS A 69 -38.64 -4.08 -1.42
N GLN A 70 -37.73 -3.12 -1.17
CA GLN A 70 -38.08 -1.95 -0.36
C GLN A 70 -38.79 -0.91 -1.22
N SER A 71 -39.80 -0.26 -0.68
CA SER A 71 -40.52 0.82 -1.35
C SER A 71 -39.73 2.12 -1.45
N SER A 72 -38.73 2.29 -0.58
CA SER A 72 -37.82 3.43 -0.59
C SER A 72 -36.48 2.99 0.03
N LEU A 73 -35.38 3.55 -0.47
CA LEU A 73 -34.04 3.28 0.02
C LEU A 73 -33.53 4.48 0.83
N SER A 74 -32.97 4.19 2.00
CA SER A 74 -32.16 5.17 2.74
C SER A 74 -30.95 5.58 1.90
N HIS A 75 -30.23 6.63 2.30
CA HIS A 75 -29.02 7.02 1.60
C HIS A 75 -27.97 5.88 1.58
N ASP A 76 -27.75 5.22 2.71
CA ASP A 76 -26.82 4.09 2.79
C ASP A 76 -27.27 2.91 1.93
N ASP A 77 -28.59 2.62 1.90
CA ASP A 77 -29.14 1.58 1.04
C ASP A 77 -28.97 1.93 -0.45
N GLN A 78 -29.05 3.20 -0.83
CA GLN A 78 -28.78 3.64 -2.20
C GLN A 78 -27.32 3.41 -2.59
N LEU A 79 -26.38 3.74 -1.69
CA LEU A 79 -24.95 3.49 -1.90
C LEU A 79 -24.66 1.98 -1.99
N LEU A 80 -25.25 1.21 -1.09
CA LEU A 80 -25.15 -0.23 -1.11
C LEU A 80 -25.75 -0.83 -2.38
N TYR A 81 -26.93 -0.39 -2.78
CA TYR A 81 -27.57 -0.84 -4.02
C TYR A 81 -26.67 -0.57 -5.24
N ALA A 82 -26.13 0.63 -5.33
CA ALA A 82 -25.22 0.99 -6.41
C ALA A 82 -23.97 0.09 -6.42
N THR A 83 -23.39 -0.19 -5.27
CA THR A 83 -22.22 -1.06 -5.13
C THR A 83 -22.52 -2.48 -5.59
N LEU A 84 -23.62 -3.05 -5.17
CA LEU A 84 -24.06 -4.41 -5.54
C LEU A 84 -24.43 -4.51 -7.03
N TRP A 85 -25.19 -3.52 -7.53
CA TRP A 85 -25.62 -3.47 -8.92
C TRP A 85 -24.46 -3.48 -9.91
N ARG A 86 -23.42 -2.79 -9.58
CA ARG A 86 -22.21 -2.64 -10.39
C ARG A 86 -21.53 -3.93 -10.71
N VAL A 87 -21.42 -4.85 -9.73
CA VAL A 87 -20.75 -6.15 -9.88
C VAL A 87 -21.70 -7.23 -10.40
N ARG A 88 -22.96 -6.90 -10.66
CA ARG A 88 -23.99 -7.86 -11.10
C ARG A 88 -23.58 -8.67 -12.33
N GLY A 89 -22.94 -8.01 -13.31
CA GLY A 89 -22.43 -8.70 -14.50
C GLY A 89 -21.22 -9.59 -14.21
N GLU A 90 -20.44 -9.26 -13.19
CA GLU A 90 -19.23 -9.98 -12.82
C GLU A 90 -19.52 -11.24 -11.98
N VAL A 91 -20.62 -11.25 -11.22
CA VAL A 91 -21.00 -12.34 -10.30
C VAL A 91 -21.08 -13.70 -10.99
N ALA A 92 -21.56 -13.77 -12.21
CA ALA A 92 -21.71 -15.02 -12.96
C ALA A 92 -20.43 -15.44 -13.69
N ASP A 93 -19.65 -14.50 -14.17
CA ASP A 93 -18.51 -14.74 -15.07
C ASP A 93 -17.20 -14.95 -14.33
N VAL A 94 -16.95 -14.17 -13.27
CA VAL A 94 -15.72 -14.23 -12.50
C VAL A 94 -15.45 -15.61 -11.90
N PRO A 95 -16.41 -16.30 -11.27
CA PRO A 95 -16.14 -17.65 -10.73
C PRO A 95 -15.71 -18.67 -11.78
N ARG A 96 -16.14 -18.51 -13.03
CA ARG A 96 -15.77 -19.42 -14.13
C ARG A 96 -14.35 -19.17 -14.63
N ALA A 97 -13.86 -17.94 -14.51
CA ALA A 97 -12.58 -17.50 -15.06
C ALA A 97 -11.43 -17.48 -14.05
N ILE A 98 -11.74 -17.42 -12.74
CA ILE A 98 -10.74 -17.13 -11.70
C ILE A 98 -9.61 -18.17 -11.61
N ASP A 99 -9.94 -19.45 -11.70
CA ASP A 99 -8.93 -20.52 -11.59
C ASP A 99 -7.94 -20.46 -12.78
N ALA A 100 -8.44 -20.13 -13.97
CA ALA A 100 -7.59 -19.92 -15.14
C ALA A 100 -6.74 -18.64 -15.02
N ALA A 101 -7.28 -17.60 -14.43
CA ALA A 101 -6.56 -16.34 -14.21
C ALA A 101 -5.40 -16.52 -13.22
N THR A 102 -5.65 -17.13 -12.06
CA THR A 102 -4.61 -17.40 -11.07
C THR A 102 -3.55 -18.37 -11.60
N ALA A 103 -3.95 -19.39 -12.39
CA ALA A 103 -3.02 -20.28 -13.06
C ALA A 103 -2.15 -19.57 -14.11
N THR A 104 -2.71 -18.59 -14.83
CA THR A 104 -1.96 -17.77 -15.79
C THR A 104 -0.82 -17.01 -15.13
N LEU A 105 -1.04 -16.44 -13.96
CA LEU A 105 0.01 -15.71 -13.24
C LEU A 105 1.14 -16.61 -12.72
N ARG A 106 0.89 -17.91 -12.56
CA ARG A 106 1.89 -18.91 -12.17
C ARG A 106 2.55 -19.62 -13.36
N ASP A 107 2.05 -19.42 -14.56
CA ASP A 107 2.56 -20.08 -15.78
C ASP A 107 3.71 -19.31 -16.41
N ARG A 108 4.86 -19.95 -16.58
CA ARG A 108 6.10 -19.35 -17.10
C ARG A 108 6.03 -18.83 -18.54
N THR A 109 5.00 -19.18 -19.30
CA THR A 109 4.79 -18.72 -20.67
C THR A 109 3.68 -17.67 -20.72
N ARG A 110 2.52 -18.00 -20.16
CA ARG A 110 1.34 -17.14 -20.22
C ARG A 110 1.48 -15.86 -19.39
N PHE A 111 2.25 -15.89 -18.30
CA PHE A 111 2.55 -14.72 -17.50
C PHE A 111 3.24 -13.62 -18.32
N TYR A 112 4.12 -13.98 -19.24
CA TYR A 112 4.86 -13.04 -20.08
C TYR A 112 4.16 -12.71 -21.41
N ASP A 113 3.00 -13.31 -21.68
CA ASP A 113 2.12 -12.89 -22.76
C ASP A 113 1.24 -11.72 -22.30
N GLU A 114 1.33 -10.57 -22.98
CA GLU A 114 0.63 -9.34 -22.61
C GLU A 114 -0.87 -9.56 -22.45
N GLN A 115 -1.50 -10.19 -23.44
CA GLN A 115 -2.95 -10.36 -23.45
C GLN A 115 -3.44 -11.33 -22.38
N ALA A 116 -2.72 -12.43 -22.18
CA ALA A 116 -3.04 -13.40 -21.13
C ALA A 116 -2.86 -12.81 -19.75
N TYR A 117 -1.78 -12.05 -19.53
CA TYR A 117 -1.53 -11.35 -18.26
C TYR A 117 -2.62 -10.33 -17.95
N GLU A 118 -2.93 -9.44 -18.88
CA GLU A 118 -3.97 -8.40 -18.73
C GLU A 118 -5.35 -9.02 -18.44
N ALA A 119 -5.72 -10.08 -19.14
CA ALA A 119 -6.98 -10.78 -18.90
C ALA A 119 -7.02 -11.43 -17.50
N ALA A 120 -5.90 -11.99 -17.05
CA ALA A 120 -5.78 -12.57 -15.71
C ALA A 120 -5.91 -11.51 -14.62
N VAL A 121 -5.20 -10.39 -14.74
CA VAL A 121 -5.26 -9.24 -13.81
C VAL A 121 -6.69 -8.69 -13.75
N ALA A 122 -7.31 -8.42 -14.89
CA ALA A 122 -8.68 -7.89 -14.95
C ALA A 122 -9.70 -8.83 -14.27
N THR A 123 -9.52 -10.15 -14.42
CA THR A 123 -10.38 -11.15 -13.77
C THR A 123 -10.21 -11.12 -12.25
N ILE A 124 -8.98 -11.03 -11.75
CA ILE A 124 -8.70 -10.97 -10.32
C ILE A 124 -9.21 -9.67 -9.71
N GLU A 125 -9.03 -8.54 -10.39
CA GLU A 125 -9.60 -7.26 -9.95
C GLU A 125 -11.13 -7.29 -9.92
N ALA A 126 -11.76 -7.96 -10.90
CA ALA A 126 -13.21 -8.18 -10.89
C ALA A 126 -13.63 -9.04 -9.69
N ALA A 127 -12.87 -10.09 -9.35
CA ALA A 127 -13.13 -10.91 -8.16
C ALA A 127 -13.04 -10.08 -6.88
N GLN A 128 -12.02 -9.22 -6.74
CA GLN A 128 -11.86 -8.30 -5.60
C GLN A 128 -13.05 -7.32 -5.48
N ARG A 129 -13.57 -6.82 -6.61
CA ARG A 129 -14.79 -5.98 -6.63
C ARG A 129 -16.02 -6.75 -6.16
N VAL A 130 -16.20 -8.00 -6.61
CA VAL A 130 -17.32 -8.86 -6.18
C VAL A 130 -17.23 -9.15 -4.68
N VAL A 131 -16.04 -9.47 -4.16
CA VAL A 131 -15.81 -9.66 -2.72
C VAL A 131 -16.14 -8.37 -1.96
N SER A 132 -15.59 -7.23 -2.38
CA SER A 132 -15.87 -5.93 -1.76
C SER A 132 -17.35 -5.61 -1.72
N ALA A 133 -18.08 -5.83 -2.81
CA ALA A 133 -19.52 -5.58 -2.86
C ALA A 133 -20.29 -6.48 -1.88
N ALA A 134 -19.90 -7.76 -1.78
CA ALA A 134 -20.56 -8.71 -0.87
C ALA A 134 -20.41 -8.32 0.60
N PHE A 135 -19.31 -7.66 0.97
CA PHE A 135 -18.99 -7.26 2.34
C PHE A 135 -19.10 -5.74 2.57
N ALA A 136 -19.64 -5.01 1.59
CA ALA A 136 -19.82 -3.57 1.74
C ALA A 136 -20.49 -3.20 3.08
N PRO A 137 -20.00 -2.14 3.78
CA PRO A 137 -19.14 -1.06 3.30
C PRO A 137 -17.62 -1.38 3.28
N THR A 138 -17.19 -2.56 3.68
CA THR A 138 -15.78 -2.96 3.57
C THR A 138 -15.40 -3.09 2.09
N SER A 139 -14.25 -2.56 1.72
CA SER A 139 -13.65 -2.75 0.41
C SER A 139 -12.20 -3.17 0.53
N LEU A 140 -11.76 -4.03 -0.37
CA LEU A 140 -10.40 -4.55 -0.33
C LEU A 140 -9.86 -4.84 -1.73
N ASP A 141 -8.56 -4.72 -1.83
CA ASP A 141 -7.73 -5.21 -2.90
C ASP A 141 -6.43 -5.80 -2.30
N PHE A 142 -5.46 -6.17 -3.10
CA PHE A 142 -4.22 -6.77 -2.57
C PHE A 142 -3.41 -5.87 -1.65
N VAL A 143 -3.56 -4.56 -1.72
CA VAL A 143 -2.75 -3.62 -0.93
C VAL A 143 -3.55 -2.79 0.07
N ALA A 144 -4.87 -2.88 0.00
CA ALA A 144 -5.74 -2.07 0.82
C ALA A 144 -6.90 -2.87 1.40
N TYR A 145 -7.18 -2.62 2.64
CA TYR A 145 -8.38 -3.06 3.34
C TYR A 145 -8.98 -1.83 4.00
N ARG A 146 -10.19 -1.48 3.60
CA ARG A 146 -10.82 -0.23 4.01
C ARG A 146 -12.21 -0.50 4.56
N THR A 147 -12.48 0.02 5.74
CA THR A 147 -13.83 0.17 6.27
C THR A 147 -14.08 1.66 6.52
N PRO A 148 -15.33 2.12 6.59
CA PRO A 148 -15.61 3.55 6.72
C PRO A 148 -14.95 4.24 7.92
N PHE A 149 -14.69 3.50 8.98
CA PHE A 149 -14.16 4.04 10.23
C PHE A 149 -13.03 3.20 10.83
N SER A 150 -12.57 2.18 10.13
CA SER A 150 -11.41 1.43 10.64
C SER A 150 -10.24 2.40 10.86
N LEU A 151 -9.48 2.14 11.92
CA LEU A 151 -8.35 2.93 12.36
C LEU A 151 -8.67 4.27 13.05
N LEU A 152 -9.93 4.59 13.33
CA LEU A 152 -10.27 5.77 14.15
C LEU A 152 -10.35 5.43 15.63
N THR A 153 -11.11 4.39 15.98
CA THR A 153 -11.25 3.94 17.38
C THR A 153 -11.05 2.43 17.50
N ALA A 154 -10.60 2.00 18.66
CA ALA A 154 -10.47 0.58 18.97
C ALA A 154 -11.83 -0.15 18.97
N GLU A 155 -12.91 0.55 19.34
CA GLU A 155 -14.27 0.00 19.31
C GLU A 155 -14.74 -0.26 17.87
N GLU A 156 -14.46 0.66 16.95
CA GLU A 156 -14.82 0.49 15.55
C GLU A 156 -14.06 -0.66 14.89
N ILE A 157 -12.77 -0.81 15.20
CA ILE A 157 -11.97 -1.96 14.77
C ILE A 157 -12.59 -3.27 15.28
N ALA A 158 -12.98 -3.32 16.56
CA ALA A 158 -13.61 -4.51 17.15
C ALA A 158 -14.96 -4.83 16.48
N ARG A 159 -15.77 -3.80 16.21
CA ARG A 159 -17.06 -3.96 15.53
C ARG A 159 -16.91 -4.47 14.10
N ASP A 160 -15.89 -4.02 13.39
CA ASP A 160 -15.65 -4.40 11.99
C ASP A 160 -15.01 -5.80 11.87
N ALA A 161 -14.55 -6.40 12.98
CA ALA A 161 -14.01 -7.76 13.04
C ALA A 161 -15.12 -8.86 13.09
N CYS A 162 -16.21 -8.69 12.36
CA CYS A 162 -17.33 -9.62 12.35
C CYS A 162 -17.55 -10.26 10.95
N ALA A 163 -18.25 -11.39 10.93
CA ALA A 163 -18.50 -12.18 9.72
C ALA A 163 -19.22 -11.40 8.60
N ASP A 164 -19.98 -10.36 8.95
CA ASP A 164 -20.70 -9.57 7.96
C ASP A 164 -19.83 -8.52 7.27
N ARG A 165 -18.72 -8.12 7.88
CA ARG A 165 -17.84 -7.08 7.39
C ARG A 165 -16.45 -7.54 7.02
N ASP A 166 -15.98 -8.65 7.62
CA ASP A 166 -14.66 -9.19 7.38
C ASP A 166 -14.70 -10.36 6.37
N PRO A 167 -14.24 -10.14 5.13
CA PRO A 167 -14.17 -11.19 4.11
C PRO A 167 -13.28 -12.38 4.51
N PHE A 168 -12.32 -12.18 5.39
CA PHE A 168 -11.39 -13.21 5.84
C PHE A 168 -11.86 -13.96 7.09
N HIS A 169 -13.02 -13.65 7.63
CA HIS A 169 -13.53 -14.20 8.88
C HIS A 169 -13.55 -15.75 8.92
N GLU A 170 -14.03 -16.40 7.86
CA GLU A 170 -14.08 -17.87 7.78
C GLU A 170 -12.66 -18.47 7.74
N TYR A 171 -11.75 -17.84 7.00
CA TYR A 171 -10.36 -18.24 6.96
C TYR A 171 -9.69 -18.07 8.33
N PHE A 172 -9.89 -16.95 9.02
CA PHE A 172 -9.34 -16.72 10.36
C PHE A 172 -9.86 -17.71 11.39
N ALA A 173 -11.12 -18.11 11.29
CA ALA A 173 -11.66 -19.16 12.15
C ALA A 173 -10.92 -20.50 11.94
N SER A 174 -10.74 -20.91 10.69
CA SER A 174 -9.98 -22.13 10.34
C SER A 174 -8.52 -22.05 10.78
N LEU A 175 -7.88 -20.89 10.60
CA LEU A 175 -6.50 -20.65 11.03
C LEU A 175 -6.36 -20.76 12.55
N ALA A 176 -7.28 -20.17 13.31
CA ALA A 176 -7.27 -20.26 14.76
C ALA A 176 -7.43 -21.71 15.23
N ASP A 177 -8.29 -22.50 14.60
CA ASP A 177 -8.46 -23.92 14.93
C ASP A 177 -7.16 -24.72 14.64
N ARG A 178 -6.45 -24.42 13.53
CA ARG A 178 -5.13 -25.03 13.22
C ARG A 178 -4.08 -24.66 14.28
N ILE A 179 -4.02 -23.40 14.71
CA ILE A 179 -3.08 -22.91 15.73
C ILE A 179 -3.35 -23.58 17.07
N ASN A 180 -4.62 -23.71 17.46
CA ASN A 180 -5.01 -24.38 18.68
C ASN A 180 -4.66 -25.88 18.66
N ALA A 181 -4.96 -26.57 17.57
CA ALA A 181 -4.65 -27.99 17.39
C ALA A 181 -3.13 -28.27 17.40
N ALA A 182 -2.32 -27.35 16.91
CA ALA A 182 -0.85 -27.43 16.93
C ALA A 182 -0.24 -27.21 18.33
N GLY A 183 -1.04 -26.83 19.32
CA GLY A 183 -0.54 -26.55 20.68
C GLY A 183 0.41 -25.35 20.76
N THR A 184 0.31 -24.42 19.82
CA THR A 184 1.10 -23.17 19.77
C THR A 184 0.95 -22.40 21.08
N LYS A 185 2.04 -21.83 21.58
CA LYS A 185 2.06 -21.03 22.82
C LYS A 185 2.27 -19.54 22.58
N LEU A 186 2.95 -19.18 21.52
CA LEU A 186 3.22 -17.79 21.14
C LEU A 186 2.86 -17.59 19.67
N VAL A 187 2.02 -16.62 19.39
CA VAL A 187 1.71 -16.14 18.04
C VAL A 187 2.25 -14.74 17.88
N GLY A 188 3.13 -14.52 16.90
CA GLY A 188 3.62 -13.22 16.48
C GLY A 188 2.98 -12.81 15.15
N ILE A 189 2.25 -11.68 15.13
CA ILE A 189 1.61 -11.14 13.94
C ILE A 189 2.43 -9.95 13.44
N SER A 190 2.92 -10.02 12.20
CA SER A 190 3.76 -8.97 11.59
C SER A 190 2.94 -8.07 10.67
N VAL A 191 2.72 -6.81 11.06
CA VAL A 191 1.91 -5.81 10.35
C VAL A 191 2.83 -4.77 9.71
N ALA A 192 3.10 -4.94 8.42
CA ALA A 192 3.99 -4.07 7.67
C ALA A 192 3.29 -2.83 7.11
N PHE A 193 2.06 -2.97 6.66
CA PHE A 193 1.32 -1.96 5.91
C PHE A 193 -0.02 -1.60 6.55
N PRO A 194 -0.54 -0.38 6.32
CA PRO A 194 -1.85 0.04 6.86
C PRO A 194 -3.01 -0.89 6.48
N GLY A 195 -2.99 -1.47 5.27
CA GLY A 195 -4.02 -2.42 4.81
C GLY A 195 -4.13 -3.70 5.64
N GLN A 196 -3.09 -4.03 6.41
CA GLN A 196 -3.06 -5.22 7.27
C GLN A 196 -3.59 -4.98 8.69
N VAL A 197 -3.76 -3.72 9.10
CA VAL A 197 -4.10 -3.40 10.50
C VAL A 197 -5.44 -4.00 10.89
N GLN A 198 -6.53 -3.69 10.18
CA GLN A 198 -7.85 -4.24 10.50
C GLN A 198 -7.86 -5.78 10.46
N PRO A 199 -7.35 -6.46 9.42
CA PRO A 199 -7.28 -7.91 9.40
C PRO A 199 -6.43 -8.52 10.53
N ALA A 200 -5.34 -7.87 10.95
CA ALA A 200 -4.53 -8.33 12.08
C ALA A 200 -5.33 -8.30 13.41
N PHE A 201 -6.11 -7.25 13.63
CA PHE A 201 -7.02 -7.17 14.78
C PHE A 201 -8.12 -8.23 14.69
N SER A 202 -8.74 -8.41 13.52
CA SER A 202 -9.77 -9.44 13.30
C SER A 202 -9.22 -10.83 13.63
N LEU A 203 -8.02 -11.16 13.13
CA LEU A 203 -7.35 -12.42 13.45
C LEU A 203 -7.06 -12.55 14.95
N ALA A 204 -6.58 -11.49 15.59
CA ALA A 204 -6.26 -11.51 17.01
C ALA A 204 -7.52 -11.70 17.88
N TYR A 205 -8.64 -11.07 17.57
CA TYR A 205 -9.94 -11.35 18.22
C TYR A 205 -10.35 -12.81 18.05
N MET A 206 -10.19 -13.38 16.87
CA MET A 206 -10.49 -14.79 16.60
C MET A 206 -9.59 -15.73 17.42
N LEU A 207 -8.28 -15.45 17.48
CA LEU A 207 -7.32 -16.21 18.29
C LEU A 207 -7.65 -16.12 19.78
N ARG A 208 -8.00 -14.95 20.29
CA ARG A 208 -8.43 -14.78 21.69
C ARG A 208 -9.65 -15.63 22.03
N ALA A 209 -10.61 -15.70 21.11
CA ALA A 209 -11.84 -16.46 21.31
C ALA A 209 -11.63 -17.97 21.25
N ARG A 210 -10.76 -18.46 20.35
CA ARG A 210 -10.61 -19.89 20.06
C ARG A 210 -9.37 -20.54 20.67
N CYS A 211 -8.36 -19.76 21.03
CA CYS A 211 -7.07 -20.23 21.54
C CYS A 211 -6.72 -19.57 22.88
N PRO A 212 -7.47 -19.79 23.97
CA PRO A 212 -7.32 -19.02 25.22
C PRO A 212 -5.96 -19.20 25.90
N GLY A 213 -5.19 -20.25 25.55
CA GLY A 213 -3.86 -20.52 26.10
C GLY A 213 -2.68 -19.96 25.27
N VAL A 214 -2.96 -19.19 24.22
CA VAL A 214 -1.96 -18.64 23.30
C VAL A 214 -1.68 -17.19 23.64
N HIS A 215 -0.40 -16.85 23.82
CA HIS A 215 0.01 -15.46 23.91
C HIS A 215 0.10 -14.85 22.49
N VAL A 216 -0.72 -13.86 22.20
CA VAL A 216 -0.75 -13.17 20.90
C VAL A 216 -0.01 -11.84 21.02
N THR A 217 1.09 -11.70 20.29
CA THR A 217 1.84 -10.44 20.17
C THR A 217 1.78 -9.90 18.75
N VAL A 218 1.89 -8.59 18.61
CA VAL A 218 1.87 -7.91 17.32
C VAL A 218 3.11 -7.04 17.18
N GLY A 219 3.61 -6.88 15.97
CA GLY A 219 4.72 -6.00 15.66
C GLY A 219 4.67 -5.53 14.21
N GLY A 220 5.71 -4.85 13.79
CA GLY A 220 5.89 -4.33 12.45
C GLY A 220 5.73 -2.82 12.37
N PRO A 221 6.18 -2.20 11.25
CA PRO A 221 6.31 -0.75 11.14
C PRO A 221 4.98 -0.01 11.24
N ALA A 222 3.88 -0.54 10.69
CA ALA A 222 2.58 0.14 10.76
C ALA A 222 2.07 0.28 12.20
N LEU A 223 2.21 -0.77 13.03
CA LEU A 223 1.81 -0.75 14.44
C LEU A 223 2.81 0.03 15.30
N THR A 224 4.11 -0.09 15.03
CA THR A 224 5.13 0.66 15.74
C THR A 224 4.83 2.17 15.69
N GLN A 225 4.56 2.70 14.52
CA GLN A 225 4.24 4.12 14.35
C GLN A 225 2.99 4.56 15.10
N MET A 226 1.96 3.72 15.16
CA MET A 226 0.73 4.00 15.89
C MET A 226 0.97 3.95 17.40
N LEU A 227 1.53 2.86 17.91
CA LEU A 227 1.61 2.60 19.35
C LEU A 227 2.59 3.51 20.09
N LEU A 228 3.66 3.98 19.43
CA LEU A 228 4.62 4.91 20.05
C LEU A 228 4.02 6.27 20.41
N ARG A 229 2.92 6.67 19.78
CA ARG A 229 2.25 7.96 20.03
C ARG A 229 1.20 7.87 21.11
N LEU A 230 0.67 6.69 21.38
CA LEU A 230 -0.42 6.48 22.31
C LEU A 230 0.10 6.29 23.74
N LYS A 231 -0.68 6.76 24.73
CA LYS A 231 -0.32 6.64 26.14
C LYS A 231 -1.57 6.36 26.98
N GLY A 232 -1.35 5.79 28.16
CA GLY A 232 -2.40 5.54 29.14
C GLY A 232 -3.56 4.70 28.57
N GLU A 233 -4.78 5.11 28.82
CA GLU A 233 -5.99 4.40 28.45
C GLU A 233 -6.13 4.20 26.92
N LEU A 234 -5.70 5.18 26.10
CA LEU A 234 -5.75 5.05 24.65
C LEU A 234 -4.81 3.96 24.14
N LEU A 235 -3.62 3.82 24.74
CA LEU A 235 -2.70 2.75 24.40
C LEU A 235 -3.29 1.38 24.74
N GLU A 236 -3.89 1.25 25.93
CA GLU A 236 -4.53 -0.01 26.35
C GLU A 236 -5.70 -0.39 25.43
N LYS A 237 -6.52 0.57 25.03
CA LYS A 237 -7.60 0.36 24.05
C LYS A 237 -7.04 -0.06 22.69
N ALA A 238 -5.99 0.63 22.22
CA ALA A 238 -5.36 0.34 20.92
C ALA A 238 -4.66 -1.02 20.88
N LEU A 239 -4.16 -1.51 22.01
CA LEU A 239 -3.64 -2.88 22.10
C LEU A 239 -4.75 -3.93 21.95
N GLY A 240 -5.99 -3.59 22.31
CA GLY A 240 -7.20 -4.39 22.05
C GLY A 240 -7.01 -5.88 22.34
N PRO A 241 -7.11 -6.75 21.33
CA PRO A 241 -7.03 -8.21 21.49
C PRO A 241 -5.62 -8.74 21.69
N PHE A 242 -4.57 -7.96 21.44
CA PHE A 242 -3.18 -8.41 21.61
C PHE A 242 -2.81 -8.47 23.10
N HIS A 243 -2.07 -9.48 23.50
CA HIS A 243 -1.51 -9.55 24.86
C HIS A 243 -0.33 -8.59 25.01
N SER A 244 0.45 -8.44 23.93
CA SER A 244 1.58 -7.50 23.88
C SER A 244 1.82 -7.01 22.46
N ALA A 245 2.66 -5.98 22.34
CA ALA A 245 3.17 -5.50 21.07
C ALA A 245 4.69 -5.31 21.16
N VAL A 246 5.41 -5.67 20.08
CA VAL A 246 6.82 -5.41 19.92
C VAL A 246 6.99 -4.24 18.97
N VAL A 247 7.58 -3.15 19.44
CA VAL A 247 7.91 -1.99 18.63
C VAL A 247 9.38 -2.02 18.23
N TYR A 248 9.70 -1.57 17.03
CA TYR A 248 11.02 -1.67 16.37
C TYR A 248 11.40 -3.11 15.96
N GLU A 249 12.66 -3.51 16.10
CA GLU A 249 13.16 -4.82 15.67
C GLU A 249 12.71 -5.94 16.61
N GLY A 250 12.24 -7.02 16.02
CA GLY A 250 11.56 -8.09 16.77
C GLY A 250 12.45 -9.24 17.19
N GLU A 251 13.66 -9.41 16.64
CA GLU A 251 14.49 -10.62 16.78
C GLU A 251 14.80 -10.96 18.26
N ILE A 252 15.37 -10.01 18.97
CA ILE A 252 15.75 -10.19 20.38
C ILE A 252 14.51 -10.28 21.27
N ALA A 253 13.53 -9.42 21.04
CA ALA A 253 12.30 -9.37 21.83
C ALA A 253 11.51 -10.69 21.74
N LEU A 254 11.28 -11.20 20.52
CA LEU A 254 10.54 -12.46 20.34
C LEU A 254 11.27 -13.67 20.94
N LEU A 255 12.61 -13.72 20.85
CA LEU A 255 13.39 -14.76 21.51
C LEU A 255 13.23 -14.69 23.04
N ALA A 256 13.30 -13.50 23.61
CA ALA A 256 13.09 -13.30 25.05
C ALA A 256 11.68 -13.72 25.50
N MET A 257 10.65 -13.37 24.70
CA MET A 257 9.26 -13.78 24.94
C MET A 257 9.10 -15.30 24.88
N ALA A 258 9.68 -15.95 23.87
CA ALA A 258 9.66 -17.39 23.73
C ALA A 258 10.29 -18.05 24.98
N ARG A 259 11.44 -17.58 25.43
CA ARG A 259 12.12 -18.11 26.62
C ARG A 259 11.34 -17.83 27.92
N ALA A 260 10.66 -16.69 28.04
CA ALA A 260 9.81 -16.39 29.19
C ALA A 260 8.64 -17.41 29.28
N ILE A 261 7.96 -17.66 28.17
CA ILE A 261 6.84 -18.64 28.10
C ILE A 261 7.35 -20.07 28.42
N GLU A 262 8.54 -20.47 27.93
CA GLU A 262 9.15 -21.76 28.29
C GLU A 262 9.36 -21.92 29.79
N ARG A 263 9.67 -20.83 30.50
CA ARG A 263 9.80 -20.83 31.97
C ARG A 263 8.48 -20.68 32.71
N GLY A 264 7.34 -20.58 32.01
CA GLY A 264 6.04 -20.32 32.61
C GLY A 264 5.84 -18.88 33.09
N GLU A 265 6.64 -17.94 32.62
CA GLU A 265 6.58 -16.51 32.94
C GLU A 265 5.68 -15.79 31.92
N ASP A 266 5.02 -14.72 32.37
CA ASP A 266 4.32 -13.82 31.47
C ASP A 266 5.35 -12.94 30.71
N PRO A 267 5.43 -13.03 29.36
CA PRO A 267 6.37 -12.22 28.60
C PRO A 267 6.05 -10.72 28.60
N ALA A 268 4.84 -10.33 29.03
CA ALA A 268 4.41 -8.94 29.14
C ALA A 268 4.37 -8.42 30.58
N LYS A 269 5.00 -9.12 31.56
CA LYS A 269 5.00 -8.77 32.99
C LYS A 269 5.47 -7.35 33.28
N ASP A 270 6.40 -6.83 32.47
CA ASP A 270 6.98 -5.48 32.63
C ASP A 270 6.27 -4.42 31.77
N GLY A 271 5.19 -4.79 31.09
CA GLY A 271 4.38 -3.91 30.23
C GLY A 271 4.03 -4.55 28.90
N ARG A 272 2.88 -4.18 28.35
CA ARG A 272 2.36 -4.76 27.11
C ARG A 272 3.10 -4.27 25.85
N VAL A 273 3.75 -3.11 25.89
CA VAL A 273 4.57 -2.61 24.78
C VAL A 273 6.03 -2.90 25.07
N ILE A 274 6.61 -3.81 24.31
CA ILE A 274 7.98 -4.29 24.44
C ILE A 274 8.83 -3.57 23.41
N LYS A 275 9.79 -2.79 23.86
CA LYS A 275 10.73 -2.10 22.97
C LYS A 275 11.80 -3.09 22.50
N GLY A 276 11.79 -3.39 21.20
CA GLY A 276 12.82 -4.23 20.59
C GLY A 276 14.20 -3.58 20.66
N THR A 277 15.21 -4.39 20.90
CA THR A 277 16.62 -3.98 20.85
C THR A 277 17.17 -4.28 19.47
N GLN A 278 17.85 -3.32 18.88
CA GLN A 278 18.49 -3.47 17.59
C GLN A 278 19.72 -4.37 17.66
N ILE A 279 19.93 -5.19 16.64
CA ILE A 279 21.16 -5.94 16.46
C ILE A 279 22.16 -5.02 15.76
N GLU A 280 23.15 -4.53 16.49
CA GLU A 280 24.14 -3.56 15.98
C GLU A 280 25.04 -4.18 14.90
N ASP A 281 25.50 -5.40 15.09
CA ASP A 281 26.26 -6.14 14.09
C ASP A 281 25.32 -7.01 13.24
N MET A 282 24.98 -6.53 12.06
CA MET A 282 24.14 -7.29 11.13
C MET A 282 24.80 -8.55 10.57
N GLY A 283 26.09 -8.73 10.77
CA GLY A 283 26.79 -9.99 10.46
C GLY A 283 26.34 -11.16 11.32
N LEU A 284 25.77 -10.90 12.49
CA LEU A 284 25.20 -11.92 13.38
C LEU A 284 23.85 -12.46 12.93
N LEU A 285 23.14 -11.75 12.05
CA LEU A 285 21.86 -12.19 11.54
C LEU A 285 22.04 -13.29 10.50
N PRO A 286 21.42 -14.46 10.69
CA PRO A 286 21.49 -15.54 9.70
C PRO A 286 20.79 -15.14 8.38
N PRO A 287 20.99 -15.93 7.30
CA PRO A 287 20.20 -15.74 6.09
C PRO A 287 18.71 -15.92 6.41
N PRO A 288 17.81 -15.12 5.82
CA PRO A 288 16.37 -15.30 6.00
C PRO A 288 15.96 -16.75 5.68
N ASP A 289 15.17 -17.35 6.55
CA ASP A 289 14.75 -18.74 6.42
C ASP A 289 13.30 -18.84 5.94
N PHE A 290 13.13 -19.14 4.67
CA PHE A 290 11.84 -19.26 4.00
C PHE A 290 11.19 -20.65 4.15
N ASP A 291 11.81 -21.59 4.86
CA ASP A 291 11.28 -22.93 5.04
C ASP A 291 9.93 -22.91 5.80
N GLY A 292 8.95 -23.57 5.21
CA GLY A 292 7.59 -23.60 5.73
C GLY A 292 6.65 -22.59 5.08
N LEU A 293 7.17 -21.64 4.27
CA LEU A 293 6.32 -20.83 3.39
C LEU A 293 6.00 -21.59 2.09
N PRO A 294 4.79 -21.46 1.56
CA PRO A 294 4.36 -22.12 0.32
C PRO A 294 4.89 -21.37 -0.91
N LEU A 295 6.19 -21.46 -1.15
CA LEU A 295 6.91 -20.65 -2.16
C LEU A 295 6.44 -20.88 -3.60
N ASP A 296 5.85 -22.02 -3.89
CA ASP A 296 5.28 -22.40 -5.19
C ASP A 296 3.84 -21.90 -5.41
N ARG A 297 3.23 -21.30 -4.39
CA ARG A 297 1.82 -20.87 -4.44
C ARG A 297 1.64 -19.37 -4.67
N TYR A 298 2.70 -18.56 -4.58
CA TYR A 298 2.60 -17.14 -4.90
C TYR A 298 2.10 -16.90 -6.32
N LEU A 299 1.41 -15.78 -6.54
CA LEU A 299 0.88 -15.41 -7.86
C LEU A 299 1.99 -14.87 -8.78
N ALA A 300 3.01 -15.69 -9.00
CA ALA A 300 4.14 -15.39 -9.85
C ALA A 300 4.70 -16.69 -10.45
N PRO A 301 5.26 -16.66 -11.69
CA PRO A 301 5.81 -17.85 -12.34
C PRO A 301 7.17 -18.26 -11.79
N GLU A 302 7.87 -17.35 -11.14
CA GLU A 302 9.19 -17.53 -10.57
C GLU A 302 9.31 -16.74 -9.26
N LEU A 303 10.18 -17.20 -8.38
CA LEU A 303 10.41 -16.53 -7.10
C LEU A 303 11.22 -15.25 -7.28
N VAL A 304 10.78 -14.21 -6.60
CA VAL A 304 11.57 -13.02 -6.25
C VAL A 304 11.66 -12.99 -4.74
N LEU A 305 12.85 -13.22 -4.18
CA LEU A 305 13.01 -13.23 -2.73
C LEU A 305 13.47 -11.87 -2.22
N PRO A 306 12.82 -11.34 -1.17
CA PRO A 306 13.32 -10.16 -0.47
C PRO A 306 14.54 -10.50 0.39
N TYR A 307 15.47 -9.53 0.47
CA TYR A 307 16.68 -9.64 1.29
C TYR A 307 17.09 -8.25 1.80
N ASP A 308 17.61 -8.15 3.03
CA ASP A 308 18.03 -6.88 3.65
C ASP A 308 19.56 -6.78 3.80
N PRO A 309 20.30 -6.28 2.82
CA PRO A 309 21.75 -6.06 2.98
C PRO A 309 22.08 -4.94 3.97
N THR A 310 21.14 -4.02 4.19
CA THR A 310 21.29 -2.91 5.13
C THR A 310 19.97 -2.63 5.84
N ARG A 311 20.01 -1.96 6.98
CA ARG A 311 18.84 -1.44 7.69
C ARG A 311 19.05 0.03 8.05
N GLY A 312 17.98 0.82 7.98
CA GLY A 312 17.99 2.26 8.19
C GLY A 312 18.46 3.06 6.97
N CYS A 313 18.46 4.37 7.11
CA CYS A 313 18.82 5.29 6.04
C CYS A 313 20.14 6.02 6.35
N TYR A 314 21.15 5.87 5.49
CA TYR A 314 22.44 6.55 5.68
C TYR A 314 22.38 8.06 5.52
N TRP A 315 21.33 8.59 4.85
CA TRP A 315 21.09 10.02 4.73
C TRP A 315 20.33 10.57 5.95
N GLY A 316 19.13 10.06 6.23
CA GLY A 316 18.38 10.21 7.48
C GLY A 316 17.91 11.62 7.85
N VAL A 317 18.01 12.64 6.96
CA VAL A 317 17.68 14.05 7.28
C VAL A 317 16.61 14.66 6.39
N CYS A 318 16.02 13.91 5.47
CA CYS A 318 14.94 14.41 4.62
C CYS A 318 13.78 14.92 5.48
N THR A 319 13.34 16.15 5.25
CA THR A 319 12.37 16.84 6.10
C THR A 319 10.97 16.23 6.09
N PHE A 320 10.61 15.55 5.00
CA PHE A 320 9.31 14.87 4.83
C PHE A 320 9.26 13.46 5.39
N CYS A 321 10.43 12.85 5.63
CA CYS A 321 10.57 11.44 5.98
C CYS A 321 10.77 11.28 7.50
N HIS A 322 10.21 10.23 8.06
CA HIS A 322 10.44 9.88 9.47
C HIS A 322 11.53 8.82 9.65
N TYR A 323 11.97 8.18 8.57
CA TYR A 323 13.07 7.22 8.61
C TYR A 323 14.41 7.92 8.90
N GLY A 324 15.20 7.35 9.79
CA GLY A 324 16.48 7.91 10.22
C GLY A 324 16.39 9.02 11.26
N LEU A 325 15.21 9.47 11.64
CA LEU A 325 15.02 10.38 12.76
C LEU A 325 14.96 9.58 14.06
N ALA A 326 15.94 9.76 14.94
CA ALA A 326 16.10 9.01 16.17
C ALA A 326 14.87 9.04 17.11
N GLU A 327 14.08 10.10 17.05
CA GLU A 327 12.87 10.27 17.85
C GLU A 327 11.74 9.31 17.49
N VAL A 328 11.72 8.81 16.25
CA VAL A 328 10.72 7.83 15.81
C VAL A 328 11.29 6.40 15.90
N GLY A 329 12.54 6.27 16.36
CA GLY A 329 13.17 4.99 16.66
C GLY A 329 13.55 4.18 15.45
N THR A 330 13.65 4.80 14.29
CA THR A 330 14.30 4.16 13.17
C THR A 330 15.80 4.12 13.45
N ALA A 331 16.35 2.96 13.26
CA ALA A 331 17.68 2.60 13.61
C ALA A 331 18.74 3.49 12.97
N ARG A 332 19.88 3.55 13.61
CA ARG A 332 21.12 3.90 12.93
C ARG A 332 21.28 3.03 11.69
N TYR A 333 21.77 3.63 10.62
CA TYR A 333 22.14 2.90 9.42
C TYR A 333 23.20 1.83 9.74
N ARG A 334 22.92 0.59 9.34
CA ARG A 334 23.80 -0.58 9.56
C ARG A 334 23.90 -1.37 8.25
N GLU A 335 25.06 -1.96 8.04
CA GLU A 335 25.36 -2.79 6.85
C GLU A 335 25.72 -4.21 7.28
N ARG A 336 25.28 -5.21 6.52
CA ARG A 336 25.86 -6.56 6.62
C ARG A 336 27.26 -6.53 6.01
N PRO A 337 28.22 -7.29 6.55
CA PRO A 337 29.50 -7.52 5.88
C PRO A 337 29.26 -8.06 4.47
N GLU A 338 30.05 -7.59 3.50
CA GLU A 338 29.91 -7.97 2.10
C GLU A 338 29.94 -9.49 1.90
N GLU A 339 30.93 -10.17 2.50
CA GLU A 339 31.07 -11.63 2.43
C GLU A 339 29.82 -12.34 2.95
N THR A 340 29.25 -11.86 4.06
CA THR A 340 27.99 -12.39 4.61
C THR A 340 26.84 -12.27 3.63
N VAL A 341 26.71 -11.12 2.94
CA VAL A 341 25.67 -10.94 1.90
C VAL A 341 25.86 -11.95 0.78
N LEU A 342 27.07 -12.10 0.27
CA LEU A 342 27.37 -13.02 -0.83
C LEU A 342 27.13 -14.49 -0.45
N ASP A 343 27.49 -14.90 0.77
CA ASP A 343 27.23 -16.24 1.30
C ASP A 343 25.71 -16.50 1.44
N HIS A 344 24.97 -15.51 1.94
CA HIS A 344 23.52 -15.60 2.05
C HIS A 344 22.84 -15.74 0.67
N LEU A 345 23.22 -14.92 -0.31
CA LEU A 345 22.68 -15.01 -1.67
C LEU A 345 22.98 -16.36 -2.30
N ALA A 346 24.22 -16.86 -2.14
CA ALA A 346 24.61 -18.18 -2.63
C ALA A 346 23.78 -19.31 -1.98
N SER A 347 23.59 -19.25 -0.66
CA SER A 347 22.81 -20.23 0.09
C SER A 347 21.34 -20.21 -0.32
N LEU A 348 20.72 -19.04 -0.39
CA LEU A 348 19.30 -18.88 -0.79
C LEU A 348 19.09 -19.36 -2.22
N LYS A 349 20.01 -19.03 -3.14
CA LYS A 349 19.97 -19.53 -4.52
C LYS A 349 20.07 -21.06 -4.57
N ALA A 350 21.02 -21.65 -3.86
CA ALA A 350 21.22 -23.10 -3.82
C ALA A 350 20.02 -23.83 -3.24
N LYS A 351 19.43 -23.27 -2.16
CA LYS A 351 18.31 -23.88 -1.42
C LYS A 351 16.97 -23.77 -2.17
N HIS A 352 16.67 -22.63 -2.75
CA HIS A 352 15.34 -22.33 -3.32
C HIS A 352 15.34 -22.18 -4.85
N GLY A 353 16.50 -22.29 -5.51
CA GLY A 353 16.62 -22.12 -6.97
C GLY A 353 16.33 -20.68 -7.44
N VAL A 354 16.30 -19.71 -6.52
CA VAL A 354 15.97 -18.32 -6.82
C VAL A 354 17.12 -17.63 -7.55
N ARG A 355 16.77 -16.78 -8.51
CA ARG A 355 17.76 -15.99 -9.28
C ARG A 355 17.52 -14.49 -9.20
N ILE A 356 16.37 -14.04 -8.68
CA ILE A 356 16.01 -12.64 -8.59
C ILE A 356 15.75 -12.28 -7.13
N PHE A 357 16.43 -11.23 -6.67
CA PHE A 357 16.29 -10.71 -5.32
C PHE A 357 15.82 -9.25 -5.35
N TYR A 358 14.90 -8.90 -4.45
CA TYR A 358 14.60 -7.52 -4.13
C TYR A 358 15.33 -7.15 -2.84
N PHE A 359 16.30 -6.23 -2.92
CA PHE A 359 16.98 -5.73 -1.73
C PHE A 359 16.08 -4.71 -1.04
N SER A 360 15.39 -5.21 -0.02
CA SER A 360 14.36 -4.49 0.73
C SER A 360 15.00 -3.74 1.91
N GLN A 361 15.27 -2.48 1.72
CA GLN A 361 15.81 -1.55 2.73
C GLN A 361 15.35 -0.12 2.44
N ASP A 362 15.55 0.79 3.40
CA ASP A 362 15.11 2.18 3.27
C ASP A 362 15.83 2.93 2.14
N VAL A 363 17.13 2.70 1.98
CA VAL A 363 17.94 3.23 0.88
C VAL A 363 19.26 2.50 0.77
N PHE A 364 19.65 2.10 -0.42
CA PHE A 364 20.89 1.37 -0.68
C PHE A 364 22.03 2.30 -1.09
N SER A 365 23.12 2.27 -0.32
CA SER A 365 24.29 3.10 -0.59
C SER A 365 25.00 2.65 -1.86
N PRO A 366 25.36 3.57 -2.81
CA PRO A 366 26.13 3.22 -3.99
C PRO A 366 27.49 2.56 -3.69
N ARG A 367 28.06 2.84 -2.53
CA ARG A 367 29.32 2.25 -2.08
C ARG A 367 29.19 0.76 -1.80
N ILE A 368 28.22 0.39 -0.97
CA ILE A 368 27.99 -1.03 -0.63
C ILE A 368 27.42 -1.80 -1.82
N ALA A 369 26.56 -1.16 -2.62
CA ALA A 369 26.02 -1.74 -3.85
C ALA A 369 27.14 -2.15 -4.83
N GLY A 370 28.15 -1.26 -5.05
CA GLY A 370 29.28 -1.57 -5.90
C GLY A 370 30.16 -2.71 -5.38
N ARG A 371 30.35 -2.79 -4.06
CA ARG A 371 31.10 -3.91 -3.43
C ARG A 371 30.36 -5.23 -3.63
N ILE A 372 29.09 -5.28 -3.31
CA ILE A 372 28.26 -6.49 -3.48
C ILE A 372 28.20 -6.89 -4.96
N ALA A 373 28.00 -5.95 -5.90
CA ALA A 373 28.00 -6.22 -7.33
C ALA A 373 29.30 -6.85 -7.82
N ARG A 374 30.45 -6.33 -7.34
CA ARG A 374 31.76 -6.89 -7.66
C ARG A 374 31.89 -8.32 -7.11
N GLY A 375 31.54 -8.56 -5.86
CA GLY A 375 31.57 -9.88 -5.25
C GLY A 375 30.66 -10.90 -5.96
N ILE A 376 29.45 -10.49 -6.36
CA ILE A 376 28.54 -11.32 -7.17
C ILE A 376 29.23 -11.76 -8.45
N ARG A 377 29.86 -10.83 -9.18
CA ARG A 377 30.57 -11.12 -10.43
C ARG A 377 31.77 -12.02 -10.19
N GLU A 378 32.60 -11.71 -9.21
CA GLU A 378 33.86 -12.46 -8.90
C GLU A 378 33.57 -13.90 -8.46
N ARG A 379 32.47 -14.11 -7.72
CA ARG A 379 32.03 -15.45 -7.31
C ARG A 379 31.18 -16.17 -8.37
N GLY A 380 30.83 -15.54 -9.47
CA GLY A 380 29.99 -16.11 -10.52
C GLY A 380 28.58 -16.48 -10.03
N LEU A 381 28.02 -15.71 -9.12
CA LEU A 381 26.71 -15.99 -8.49
C LEU A 381 25.56 -15.67 -9.44
N ASP A 382 25.53 -15.79 -10.64
CA ASP A 382 24.40 -15.64 -11.59
C ASP A 382 23.03 -15.33 -10.90
N VAL A 383 22.94 -14.14 -10.32
CA VAL A 383 21.73 -13.58 -9.68
C VAL A 383 21.45 -12.18 -10.22
N LYS A 384 20.17 -11.79 -10.21
CA LYS A 384 19.73 -10.43 -10.52
C LYS A 384 19.13 -9.80 -9.28
N TRP A 385 19.22 -8.49 -9.17
CA TRP A 385 18.64 -7.77 -8.03
C TRP A 385 18.12 -6.39 -8.41
N GLY A 386 17.10 -5.96 -7.68
CA GLY A 386 16.54 -4.61 -7.74
C GLY A 386 16.52 -4.00 -6.34
N THR A 387 16.45 -2.66 -6.25
CA THR A 387 16.52 -1.95 -4.97
C THR A 387 16.10 -0.49 -5.10
N ASP A 388 15.90 0.17 -3.95
CA ASP A 388 15.65 1.60 -3.88
C ASP A 388 16.96 2.36 -3.58
N MET A 389 17.21 3.44 -4.35
CA MET A 389 18.44 4.22 -4.23
C MET A 389 18.15 5.73 -4.24
N ARG A 390 19.10 6.46 -3.70
CA ARG A 390 19.14 7.92 -3.77
C ARG A 390 20.05 8.33 -4.94
N PRO A 391 19.60 9.22 -5.84
CA PRO A 391 20.47 9.69 -6.94
C PRO A 391 21.66 10.47 -6.38
N GLU A 392 22.87 10.09 -6.79
CA GLU A 392 24.11 10.64 -6.25
C GLU A 392 25.20 10.81 -7.30
N LYS A 393 26.22 11.62 -6.96
CA LYS A 393 27.41 11.81 -7.80
C LYS A 393 28.21 10.53 -8.05
N ALA A 394 28.03 9.53 -7.20
CA ALA A 394 28.71 8.24 -7.30
C ALA A 394 28.29 7.40 -8.52
N PHE A 395 27.15 7.68 -9.15
CA PHE A 395 26.67 6.98 -10.34
C PHE A 395 27.35 7.50 -11.61
N VAL A 396 28.68 7.32 -11.70
CA VAL A 396 29.45 7.52 -12.93
C VAL A 396 29.29 6.31 -13.85
N PRO A 397 29.55 6.43 -15.17
CA PRO A 397 29.35 5.33 -16.12
C PRO A 397 29.97 4.01 -15.68
N GLU A 398 31.24 4.04 -15.26
CA GLU A 398 32.00 2.86 -14.84
C GLU A 398 31.37 2.15 -13.62
N ARG A 399 30.81 2.95 -12.68
CA ARG A 399 30.07 2.41 -11.54
C ARG A 399 28.78 1.75 -11.97
N CYS A 400 28.04 2.35 -12.89
CA CYS A 400 26.79 1.79 -13.42
C CYS A 400 27.03 0.49 -14.18
N GLU A 401 28.10 0.40 -14.97
CA GLU A 401 28.53 -0.82 -15.66
C GLU A 401 28.94 -1.93 -14.65
N GLU A 402 29.64 -1.58 -13.57
CA GLU A 402 29.99 -2.51 -12.50
C GLU A 402 28.73 -3.07 -11.82
N LEU A 403 27.73 -2.24 -11.54
CA LEU A 403 26.46 -2.66 -10.95
C LEU A 403 25.72 -3.66 -11.83
N VAL A 404 25.63 -3.37 -13.13
CA VAL A 404 25.00 -4.28 -14.11
C VAL A 404 25.78 -5.58 -14.26
N ALA A 405 27.09 -5.52 -14.32
CA ALA A 405 27.94 -6.72 -14.37
C ALA A 405 27.78 -7.59 -13.11
N GLY A 406 27.39 -7.00 -11.98
CA GLY A 406 27.04 -7.68 -10.73
C GLY A 406 25.54 -7.99 -10.59
N GLY A 407 24.76 -7.94 -11.69
CA GLY A 407 23.38 -8.41 -11.74
C GLY A 407 22.30 -7.37 -11.40
N MET A 408 22.63 -6.08 -11.27
CA MET A 408 21.62 -5.06 -11.05
C MET A 408 20.62 -5.01 -12.21
N LEU A 409 19.35 -5.22 -11.91
CA LEU A 409 18.26 -5.28 -12.88
C LEU A 409 17.47 -3.98 -12.93
N SER A 410 17.10 -3.46 -11.76
CA SER A 410 16.25 -2.29 -11.62
C SER A 410 16.59 -1.47 -10.38
N THR A 411 16.22 -0.20 -10.40
CA THR A 411 16.24 0.65 -9.20
C THR A 411 15.15 1.69 -9.23
N ALA A 412 14.47 1.85 -8.08
CA ALA A 412 13.62 2.99 -7.85
C ALA A 412 14.46 4.13 -7.25
N LEU A 413 14.42 5.29 -7.90
CA LEU A 413 15.17 6.48 -7.50
C LEU A 413 14.24 7.48 -6.84
N GLY A 414 14.52 7.83 -5.60
CA GLY A 414 13.82 8.93 -4.92
C GLY A 414 14.23 10.28 -5.50
N VAL A 415 13.57 10.72 -6.54
CA VAL A 415 13.75 12.04 -7.19
C VAL A 415 13.05 13.12 -6.40
N GLU A 416 11.86 12.84 -5.90
CA GLU A 416 10.92 13.64 -5.13
C GLU A 416 10.39 14.84 -5.91
N SER A 417 11.25 15.78 -6.29
CA SER A 417 10.91 16.97 -7.09
C SER A 417 12.05 17.33 -8.07
N ALA A 418 11.69 17.92 -9.19
CA ALA A 418 12.67 18.48 -10.13
C ALA A 418 12.95 19.96 -9.86
N ASN A 419 12.21 20.60 -8.96
CA ASN A 419 12.39 22.01 -8.65
C ASN A 419 13.47 22.22 -7.57
N PRO A 420 14.51 23.04 -7.80
CA PRO A 420 15.62 23.23 -6.84
C PRO A 420 15.19 23.79 -5.49
N ARG A 421 14.17 24.68 -5.44
CA ARG A 421 13.65 25.24 -4.18
C ARG A 421 12.96 24.15 -3.36
N VAL A 422 12.12 23.35 -3.99
CA VAL A 422 11.42 22.25 -3.31
C VAL A 422 12.43 21.20 -2.83
N LEU A 423 13.42 20.82 -3.64
CA LEU A 423 14.51 19.93 -3.24
C LEU A 423 15.30 20.47 -2.03
N SER A 424 15.54 21.78 -1.98
CA SER A 424 16.18 22.41 -0.83
C SER A 424 15.32 22.32 0.43
N LEU A 425 14.01 22.51 0.34
CA LEU A 425 13.08 22.35 1.47
C LEU A 425 12.99 20.90 1.97
N ILE A 426 13.09 19.96 1.05
CA ILE A 426 13.08 18.53 1.35
C ILE A 426 14.36 18.06 2.05
N ASP A 427 15.46 18.80 1.88
CA ASP A 427 16.81 18.48 2.41
C ASP A 427 17.31 17.08 2.03
N LYS A 428 17.06 16.71 0.77
CA LYS A 428 17.51 15.40 0.27
C LYS A 428 19.01 15.39 -0.11
N GLY A 429 19.65 16.55 -0.18
CA GLY A 429 21.08 16.69 -0.51
C GLY A 429 21.44 16.25 -1.93
N ILE A 430 20.49 16.35 -2.87
CA ILE A 430 20.70 16.06 -4.29
C ILE A 430 20.39 17.32 -5.13
N SER A 431 20.99 17.39 -6.29
CA SER A 431 20.66 18.43 -7.29
C SER A 431 19.91 17.82 -8.47
N ALA A 432 19.14 18.63 -9.17
CA ALA A 432 18.47 18.18 -10.40
C ALA A 432 19.47 17.63 -11.44
N GLU A 433 20.71 18.16 -11.45
CA GLU A 433 21.78 17.69 -12.33
C GLU A 433 22.31 16.32 -11.92
N ASP A 434 22.46 16.05 -10.62
CA ASP A 434 22.81 14.74 -10.11
C ASP A 434 21.75 13.69 -10.46
N VAL A 435 20.46 14.06 -10.36
CA VAL A 435 19.33 13.21 -10.72
C VAL A 435 19.39 12.85 -12.21
N LYS A 436 19.53 13.85 -13.09
CA LYS A 436 19.64 13.64 -14.55
C LYS A 436 20.77 12.71 -14.91
N ARG A 437 21.96 13.01 -14.40
CA ARG A 437 23.15 12.19 -14.66
C ARG A 437 22.97 10.76 -14.17
N THR A 438 22.41 10.56 -12.98
CA THR A 438 22.15 9.23 -12.42
C THR A 438 21.19 8.43 -13.30
N ILE A 439 20.06 9.02 -13.69
CA ILE A 439 19.07 8.36 -14.56
C ILE A 439 19.73 7.96 -15.88
N GLN A 440 20.42 8.88 -16.54
CA GLN A 440 21.06 8.63 -17.83
C GLN A 440 22.14 7.55 -17.77
N ASN A 441 23.01 7.59 -16.75
CA ASN A 441 24.10 6.62 -16.64
C ASN A 441 23.58 5.21 -16.31
N LEU A 442 22.63 5.08 -15.41
CA LEU A 442 22.00 3.78 -15.10
C LEU A 442 21.23 3.23 -16.30
N SER A 443 20.43 4.07 -16.96
CA SER A 443 19.67 3.66 -18.14
C SER A 443 20.57 3.21 -19.28
N ARG A 444 21.66 3.93 -19.58
CA ARG A 444 22.65 3.56 -20.59
C ARG A 444 23.37 2.26 -20.26
N ALA A 445 23.65 2.03 -19.00
CA ALA A 445 24.23 0.75 -18.55
C ALA A 445 23.24 -0.43 -18.66
N GLY A 446 21.95 -0.18 -18.84
CA GLY A 446 20.94 -1.24 -19.01
C GLY A 446 20.04 -1.48 -17.80
N VAL A 447 20.15 -0.67 -16.73
CA VAL A 447 19.29 -0.75 -15.54
C VAL A 447 17.89 -0.22 -15.87
N ALA A 448 16.85 -0.90 -15.43
CA ALA A 448 15.50 -0.37 -15.42
C ALA A 448 15.38 0.71 -14.33
N VAL A 449 15.25 1.96 -14.74
CA VAL A 449 15.22 3.11 -13.83
C VAL A 449 13.78 3.55 -13.59
N GLU A 450 13.38 3.59 -12.35
CA GLU A 450 12.06 3.99 -11.90
C GLU A 450 12.16 5.31 -11.12
N ALA A 451 11.37 6.31 -11.47
CA ALA A 451 11.41 7.62 -10.80
C ALA A 451 10.27 7.75 -9.79
N MET A 452 10.61 7.98 -8.52
CA MET A 452 9.65 8.32 -7.48
C MET A 452 9.65 9.82 -7.27
N CYS A 453 8.52 10.45 -7.54
CA CYS A 453 8.27 11.89 -7.38
C CYS A 453 6.97 12.12 -6.63
N PHE A 454 6.83 13.28 -6.04
CA PHE A 454 5.56 13.75 -5.53
C PHE A 454 5.36 15.25 -5.80
N THR A 455 4.12 15.69 -5.75
CA THR A 455 3.70 17.08 -5.80
C THR A 455 3.04 17.48 -4.48
N ASP A 456 2.64 18.74 -4.37
CA ASP A 456 1.94 19.27 -3.20
C ASP A 456 2.77 19.27 -1.91
N PHE A 457 4.12 19.28 -2.02
CA PHE A 457 4.93 19.64 -0.87
C PHE A 457 4.54 21.06 -0.38
N PRO A 458 4.48 21.30 0.94
CA PRO A 458 4.05 22.61 1.45
C PRO A 458 4.74 23.78 0.77
N THR A 459 3.97 24.76 0.33
CA THR A 459 4.38 25.95 -0.47
C THR A 459 4.76 25.70 -1.92
N GLU A 460 4.71 24.46 -2.41
CA GLU A 460 4.99 24.19 -3.83
C GLU A 460 3.88 24.79 -4.72
N THR A 461 4.27 25.65 -5.65
CA THR A 461 3.35 26.26 -6.61
C THR A 461 3.04 25.32 -7.78
N TYR A 462 1.96 25.59 -8.51
CA TYR A 462 1.62 24.88 -9.75
C TYR A 462 2.78 24.84 -10.75
N ARG A 463 3.49 25.97 -10.91
CA ARG A 463 4.61 26.06 -11.85
C ARG A 463 5.75 25.11 -11.45
N GLU A 464 6.06 25.04 -10.17
CA GLU A 464 7.09 24.16 -9.63
C GLU A 464 6.71 22.68 -9.74
N ALA A 465 5.45 22.33 -9.43
CA ALA A 465 4.93 20.96 -9.62
C ALA A 465 5.03 20.53 -11.11
N MET A 466 4.68 21.43 -12.04
CA MET A 466 4.82 21.16 -13.47
C MET A 466 6.26 21.01 -13.95
N GLU A 467 7.27 21.46 -13.19
CA GLU A 467 8.67 21.16 -13.50
C GLU A 467 8.96 19.67 -13.31
N SER A 468 8.40 19.03 -12.28
CA SER A 468 8.53 17.59 -12.08
C SER A 468 7.82 16.79 -13.18
N VAL A 469 6.64 17.21 -13.62
CA VAL A 469 5.94 16.58 -14.77
C VAL A 469 6.78 16.66 -16.04
N ARG A 470 7.29 17.87 -16.37
CA ARG A 470 8.14 18.04 -17.56
C ARG A 470 9.47 17.31 -17.45
N PHE A 471 10.00 17.17 -16.24
CA PHE A 471 11.21 16.39 -16.00
C PHE A 471 11.00 14.93 -16.38
N VAL A 472 9.94 14.29 -15.88
CA VAL A 472 9.63 12.90 -16.21
C VAL A 472 9.40 12.73 -17.72
N ASP A 473 8.64 13.63 -18.35
CA ASP A 473 8.43 13.61 -19.81
C ASP A 473 9.74 13.75 -20.59
N GLY A 474 10.62 14.64 -20.16
CA GLY A 474 11.93 14.84 -20.77
C GLY A 474 12.89 13.67 -20.66
N PHE A 475 12.66 12.75 -19.70
CA PHE A 475 13.46 11.54 -19.47
C PHE A 475 12.71 10.25 -19.85
N LYS A 476 11.61 10.34 -20.58
CA LYS A 476 10.79 9.17 -20.98
C LYS A 476 11.57 8.08 -21.68
N ASP A 477 12.67 8.38 -22.38
CA ASP A 477 13.50 7.39 -23.05
C ASP A 477 14.52 6.71 -22.12
N ASP A 478 14.80 7.32 -20.97
CA ASP A 478 15.71 6.80 -19.96
C ASP A 478 14.97 6.13 -18.78
N LEU A 479 13.70 6.47 -18.56
CA LEU A 479 12.88 5.93 -17.48
C LEU A 479 12.08 4.71 -17.94
N SER A 480 12.12 3.67 -17.12
CA SER A 480 11.30 2.46 -17.30
C SER A 480 9.88 2.64 -16.76
N LEU A 481 9.78 3.29 -15.60
CA LEU A 481 8.54 3.64 -14.90
C LEU A 481 8.69 4.94 -14.13
N PHE A 482 7.56 5.48 -13.67
CA PHE A 482 7.53 6.55 -12.69
C PHE A 482 6.30 6.45 -11.78
N ILE A 483 6.42 7.04 -10.59
CA ILE A 483 5.31 7.46 -9.74
C ILE A 483 5.39 8.96 -9.54
N LEU A 484 4.25 9.63 -9.66
CA LEU A 484 4.11 11.03 -9.33
C LEU A 484 2.91 11.20 -8.40
N GLY A 485 3.17 10.93 -7.11
CA GLY A 485 2.18 10.98 -6.06
C GLY A 485 1.95 12.39 -5.51
N ARG A 486 1.13 12.48 -4.46
CA ARG A 486 0.96 13.71 -3.67
C ARG A 486 1.69 13.56 -2.34
N PHE A 487 2.19 14.67 -1.83
CA PHE A 487 2.78 14.72 -0.50
C PHE A 487 1.73 14.48 0.58
N ASP A 488 2.03 13.57 1.49
CA ASP A 488 1.27 13.33 2.71
C ASP A 488 2.13 13.67 3.93
N LEU A 489 1.54 14.42 4.87
CA LEU A 489 2.21 14.78 6.11
C LEU A 489 2.31 13.57 7.03
N THR A 490 3.52 13.16 7.34
CA THR A 490 3.79 11.98 8.15
C THR A 490 4.15 12.37 9.59
N HIS A 491 3.63 11.63 10.55
CA HIS A 491 4.04 11.77 11.95
C HIS A 491 5.55 11.55 12.09
N GLY A 492 6.19 12.35 12.93
CA GLY A 492 7.63 12.28 13.17
C GLY A 492 8.50 12.97 12.12
N ALA A 493 7.98 13.30 10.95
CA ALA A 493 8.71 14.08 9.95
C ALA A 493 8.98 15.51 10.45
N LEU A 494 10.12 16.10 10.05
CA LEU A 494 10.48 17.47 10.45
C LEU A 494 9.43 18.49 10.01
N VAL A 495 8.78 18.28 8.86
CA VAL A 495 7.65 19.12 8.39
C VAL A 495 6.51 19.11 9.40
N ALA A 496 6.24 17.97 10.06
CA ALA A 496 5.21 17.89 11.08
C ALA A 496 5.64 18.47 12.43
N GLN A 497 6.93 18.36 12.77
CA GLN A 497 7.49 18.88 14.03
C GLN A 497 7.67 20.40 13.98
N ARG A 498 8.02 20.98 12.81
CA ARG A 498 8.29 22.41 12.63
C ARG A 498 7.45 22.99 11.48
N PRO A 499 6.12 22.91 11.56
CA PRO A 499 5.26 23.25 10.43
C PRO A 499 5.41 24.70 9.95
N GLY A 500 5.74 25.61 10.88
CA GLY A 500 5.95 27.02 10.57
C GLY A 500 7.07 27.31 9.58
N ASP A 501 8.13 26.48 9.58
CA ASP A 501 9.31 26.60 8.70
C ASP A 501 8.95 26.23 7.26
N PHE A 502 7.91 25.43 7.08
CA PHE A 502 7.41 24.97 5.78
C PHE A 502 6.14 25.70 5.33
N GLY A 503 5.85 26.88 5.88
CA GLY A 503 4.68 27.67 5.47
C GLY A 503 3.33 27.07 5.87
N ILE A 504 3.32 26.06 6.74
CA ILE A 504 2.13 25.48 7.31
C ILE A 504 1.63 26.37 8.44
N LYS A 505 0.34 26.69 8.41
CA LYS A 505 -0.35 27.50 9.44
C LYS A 505 -0.76 26.66 10.63
N GLU A 506 -1.23 25.45 10.36
CA GLU A 506 -1.89 24.60 11.32
C GLU A 506 -1.74 23.13 10.90
N VAL A 507 -1.52 22.28 11.88
CA VAL A 507 -1.56 20.80 11.74
C VAL A 507 -2.59 20.27 12.73
N TRP A 508 -3.42 19.34 12.31
CA TRP A 508 -4.44 18.75 13.16
C TRP A 508 -4.64 17.25 12.89
N GLN A 509 -5.24 16.59 13.84
CA GLN A 509 -5.77 15.23 13.71
C GLN A 509 -7.29 15.26 13.51
N VAL A 510 -7.85 14.18 13.06
CA VAL A 510 -9.29 13.99 12.92
C VAL A 510 -9.92 14.00 14.33
N GLU A 511 -11.01 14.74 14.49
CA GLU A 511 -11.78 14.68 15.74
C GLU A 511 -12.36 13.27 15.93
N GLY A 512 -12.10 12.67 17.09
CA GLY A 512 -12.48 11.28 17.40
C GLY A 512 -11.51 10.23 16.87
N ASP A 513 -10.37 10.61 16.25
CA ASP A 513 -9.29 9.68 15.93
C ASP A 513 -8.50 9.36 17.22
N GLU A 514 -8.92 8.30 17.90
CA GLU A 514 -8.25 7.82 19.12
C GLU A 514 -6.88 7.20 18.81
N LEU A 515 -6.68 6.67 17.61
CA LEU A 515 -5.45 5.97 17.24
C LEU A 515 -4.40 6.89 16.61
N GLY A 516 -4.80 8.11 16.27
CA GLY A 516 -3.90 9.14 15.76
C GLY A 516 -3.22 8.77 14.44
N THR A 517 -3.94 8.14 13.53
CA THR A 517 -3.36 7.56 12.30
C THR A 517 -3.13 8.58 11.20
N GLY A 518 -3.88 9.68 11.18
CA GLY A 518 -3.81 10.70 10.15
C GLY A 518 -3.35 12.06 10.63
N LEU A 519 -2.50 12.73 9.86
CA LEU A 519 -2.18 14.13 10.03
C LEU A 519 -2.68 14.95 8.85
N PHE A 520 -3.25 16.10 9.16
CA PHE A 520 -3.73 17.08 8.18
C PHE A 520 -3.09 18.42 8.44
N TYR A 521 -3.01 19.24 7.40
CA TYR A 521 -2.45 20.57 7.55
C TYR A 521 -3.15 21.59 6.65
N ALA A 522 -3.06 22.86 7.07
CA ALA A 522 -3.43 23.99 6.25
C ALA A 522 -2.21 24.89 6.06
N GLU A 523 -1.99 25.32 4.84
CA GLU A 523 -0.92 26.26 4.51
C GLU A 523 -1.30 27.71 4.84
N LYS A 524 -0.30 28.55 5.14
CA LYS A 524 -0.50 30.00 5.34
C LYS A 524 -1.06 30.69 4.09
N ARG A 525 -0.70 30.21 2.91
CA ARG A 525 -1.22 30.63 1.60
C ARG A 525 -1.47 29.40 0.76
N ARG A 526 -2.58 29.34 0.05
CA ARG A 526 -2.85 28.24 -0.91
C ARG A 526 -1.98 28.49 -2.15
N PRO A 527 -0.96 27.65 -2.41
CA PRO A 527 -0.03 27.87 -3.52
C PRO A 527 -0.63 27.47 -4.88
N LYS A 528 -1.70 26.68 -4.88
CA LYS A 528 -2.41 26.18 -6.08
C LYS A 528 -3.90 26.42 -5.93
N SER A 529 -4.55 26.94 -6.99
CA SER A 529 -6.01 26.98 -7.08
C SER A 529 -6.57 25.60 -7.45
N ALA A 530 -7.89 25.40 -7.28
CA ALA A 530 -8.56 24.19 -7.74
C ALA A 530 -8.35 23.95 -9.25
N LYS A 531 -8.40 25.02 -10.05
CA LYS A 531 -8.10 24.97 -11.49
C LYS A 531 -6.66 24.52 -11.79
N ASP A 532 -5.70 24.94 -10.97
CA ASP A 532 -4.29 24.53 -11.14
C ASP A 532 -4.10 23.06 -10.78
N ARG A 533 -4.79 22.59 -9.75
CA ARG A 533 -4.77 21.16 -9.38
C ARG A 533 -5.36 20.29 -10.48
N ALA A 534 -6.54 20.63 -10.99
CA ALA A 534 -7.14 19.90 -12.10
C ALA A 534 -6.23 19.84 -13.33
N LYS A 535 -5.55 20.97 -13.68
CA LYS A 535 -4.56 20.97 -14.78
C LYS A 535 -3.35 20.11 -14.50
N LEU A 536 -2.89 20.06 -13.25
CA LEU A 536 -1.77 19.19 -12.85
C LEU A 536 -2.17 17.74 -12.96
N GLU A 537 -3.35 17.35 -12.49
CA GLU A 537 -3.90 16.01 -12.62
C GLU A 537 -4.05 15.57 -14.08
N ASP A 538 -4.60 16.46 -14.92
CA ASP A 538 -4.68 16.22 -16.37
C ASP A 538 -3.31 15.99 -16.99
N ALA A 539 -2.29 16.79 -16.59
CA ALA A 539 -0.92 16.66 -17.10
C ALA A 539 -0.27 15.34 -16.65
N VAL A 540 -0.49 14.91 -15.40
CA VAL A 540 0.01 13.62 -14.90
C VAL A 540 -0.70 12.46 -15.60
N ALA A 541 -2.01 12.55 -15.79
CA ALA A 541 -2.77 11.54 -16.53
C ALA A 541 -2.31 11.42 -17.98
N GLU A 542 -2.04 12.55 -18.66
CA GLU A 542 -1.48 12.55 -20.01
C GLU A 542 -0.10 11.91 -20.08
N LEU A 543 0.78 12.29 -19.14
CA LEU A 543 2.12 11.71 -19.02
C LEU A 543 2.03 10.19 -18.83
N SER A 544 1.14 9.71 -17.97
CA SER A 544 0.97 8.29 -17.65
C SER A 544 0.55 7.43 -18.85
N ARG A 545 -0.06 8.01 -19.88
CA ARG A 545 -0.42 7.30 -21.12
C ARG A 545 0.78 6.78 -21.91
N GLY A 546 1.96 7.34 -21.67
CA GLY A 546 3.20 6.88 -22.30
C GLY A 546 3.71 5.53 -21.80
N TRP A 547 3.16 5.02 -20.72
CA TRP A 547 3.53 3.76 -20.09
C TRP A 547 2.31 2.88 -19.84
N ARG A 548 2.54 1.55 -19.78
CA ARG A 548 1.56 0.60 -19.28
C ARG A 548 1.73 0.51 -17.77
N LEU A 549 1.05 1.36 -17.04
CA LEU A 549 1.13 1.43 -15.59
C LEU A 549 -0.08 0.72 -14.97
N HIS A 550 0.19 -0.14 -13.99
CA HIS A 550 -0.82 -0.79 -13.17
C HIS A 550 -0.69 -0.35 -11.71
N ARG A 551 -1.76 -0.52 -10.96
CA ARG A 551 -1.67 -0.39 -9.51
C ARG A 551 -0.77 -1.50 -8.97
N TYR A 552 0.03 -1.16 -7.96
CA TYR A 552 0.71 -2.17 -7.16
C TYR A 552 -0.30 -3.26 -6.72
N PRO A 553 0.00 -4.56 -6.79
CA PRO A 553 1.32 -5.17 -7.01
C PRO A 553 1.60 -5.65 -8.45
N TRP A 554 0.82 -5.24 -9.41
CA TRP A 554 0.90 -5.77 -10.78
C TRP A 554 2.16 -5.29 -11.54
N ALA A 555 2.49 -5.98 -12.63
CA ALA A 555 3.56 -5.55 -13.51
C ALA A 555 3.34 -4.13 -14.03
N GLY A 556 4.38 -3.31 -14.00
CA GLY A 556 4.27 -1.88 -14.27
C GLY A 556 4.01 -1.02 -13.04
N ALA A 557 4.04 -1.60 -11.84
CA ALA A 557 4.15 -0.87 -10.59
C ALA A 557 5.58 -0.93 -10.05
N LEU A 558 6.02 0.09 -9.31
CA LEU A 558 7.41 0.20 -8.86
C LEU A 558 7.85 -1.00 -8.03
N SER A 559 9.03 -1.51 -8.36
CA SER A 559 9.80 -2.51 -7.58
C SER A 559 9.00 -3.71 -7.09
N THR A 560 7.93 -4.10 -7.80
CA THR A 560 7.16 -5.31 -7.49
C THR A 560 7.79 -6.55 -8.10
N ALA A 561 7.46 -7.72 -7.56
CA ALA A 561 7.95 -8.98 -8.12
C ALA A 561 7.59 -9.13 -9.60
N HIS A 562 6.35 -8.86 -10.00
CA HIS A 562 5.91 -8.91 -11.38
C HIS A 562 6.70 -7.95 -12.28
N THR A 563 6.92 -6.72 -11.84
CA THR A 563 7.70 -5.72 -12.57
C THR A 563 9.13 -6.18 -12.80
N MET A 564 9.79 -6.71 -11.77
CA MET A 564 11.14 -7.26 -11.88
C MET A 564 11.21 -8.46 -12.85
N LEU A 565 10.23 -9.35 -12.79
CA LEU A 565 10.12 -10.49 -13.70
C LEU A 565 9.94 -10.03 -15.15
N TRP A 566 9.10 -9.04 -15.39
CA TRP A 566 8.90 -8.45 -16.71
C TRP A 566 10.15 -7.75 -17.23
N TYR A 567 10.89 -7.02 -16.39
CA TYR A 567 12.20 -6.46 -16.78
C TYR A 567 13.22 -7.55 -17.13
N ALA A 568 13.25 -8.61 -16.35
CA ALA A 568 14.19 -9.71 -16.57
C ALA A 568 13.91 -10.45 -17.87
N HIS A 569 12.64 -10.55 -18.28
CA HIS A 569 12.21 -11.26 -19.49
C HIS A 569 12.20 -10.37 -20.74
N HIS A 570 11.61 -9.17 -20.65
CA HIS A 570 11.36 -8.31 -21.82
C HIS A 570 12.32 -7.11 -21.92
N GLY A 571 13.13 -6.88 -20.88
CA GLY A 571 14.05 -5.73 -20.81
C GLY A 571 13.41 -4.47 -20.20
N LYS A 572 14.27 -3.50 -19.90
CA LYS A 572 13.94 -2.30 -19.12
C LYS A 572 12.84 -1.41 -19.72
N ASP A 573 12.64 -1.45 -21.03
CA ASP A 573 11.71 -0.55 -21.74
C ASP A 573 10.32 -1.15 -21.95
N VAL A 574 10.03 -2.31 -21.37
CA VAL A 574 8.82 -3.08 -21.67
C VAL A 574 7.54 -2.28 -21.50
N PHE A 575 7.37 -1.59 -20.36
CA PHE A 575 6.11 -0.89 -20.06
C PHE A 575 5.90 0.33 -20.94
N ARG A 576 6.95 1.02 -21.33
CA ARG A 576 6.90 2.11 -22.31
C ARG A 576 6.52 1.58 -23.70
N LYS A 577 7.11 0.47 -24.13
CA LYS A 577 6.78 -0.16 -25.42
C LYS A 577 5.34 -0.64 -25.45
N LEU A 578 4.81 -1.17 -24.36
CA LEU A 578 3.40 -1.56 -24.21
C LEU A 578 2.48 -0.34 -24.19
N GLY A 579 2.82 0.72 -23.45
CA GLY A 579 2.08 1.98 -23.44
C GLY A 579 1.92 2.61 -24.82
N ALA A 580 2.99 2.61 -25.60
CA ALA A 580 2.97 3.16 -26.95
C ALA A 580 2.04 2.41 -27.94
N ARG A 581 1.67 1.17 -27.64
CA ARG A 581 0.74 0.37 -28.46
C ARG A 581 -0.73 0.66 -28.19
N VAL A 582 -1.05 1.30 -27.09
CA VAL A 582 -2.41 1.70 -26.75
C VAL A 582 -2.77 2.91 -27.57
N SER A 583 -3.32 2.69 -28.77
CA SER A 583 -3.94 3.77 -29.54
C SER A 583 -5.22 4.19 -28.84
N VAL A 584 -5.17 5.29 -28.11
CA VAL A 584 -6.36 5.93 -27.58
C VAL A 584 -7.18 6.44 -28.76
N LEU A 585 -8.37 5.88 -28.97
CA LEU A 585 -9.33 6.45 -29.92
C LEU A 585 -9.57 7.90 -29.54
N PRO A 586 -9.42 8.86 -30.48
CA PRO A 586 -9.71 10.25 -30.19
C PRO A 586 -11.13 10.40 -29.64
N GLY A 587 -11.26 11.00 -28.47
CA GLY A 587 -12.55 11.18 -27.78
C GLY A 587 -13.00 10.03 -26.87
N ALA A 588 -12.28 8.91 -26.82
CA ALA A 588 -12.46 7.95 -25.74
C ALA A 588 -11.71 8.46 -24.50
N ARG A 589 -12.45 9.02 -23.56
CA ARG A 589 -11.93 9.07 -22.19
C ARG A 589 -11.73 7.62 -21.76
N VAL A 590 -10.48 7.18 -21.58
CA VAL A 590 -10.18 5.95 -20.89
C VAL A 590 -10.66 6.18 -19.46
N ARG A 591 -11.88 5.79 -19.20
CA ARG A 591 -12.34 5.61 -17.83
C ARG A 591 -11.50 4.44 -17.33
N GLU A 592 -10.53 4.70 -16.52
CA GLU A 592 -10.00 3.66 -15.62
C GLU A 592 -11.23 2.99 -15.03
N GLY A 593 -11.32 1.66 -15.12
CA GLY A 593 -12.51 0.84 -14.97
C GLY A 593 -13.31 0.93 -13.69
N ASP A 594 -13.31 2.04 -13.07
CA ASP A 594 -14.15 2.38 -11.96
C ASP A 594 -15.41 3.07 -12.43
N ALA A 595 -16.35 2.25 -12.82
CA ALA A 595 -17.72 2.68 -12.87
C ALA A 595 -18.27 3.01 -11.47
N ARG A 596 -17.54 3.51 -10.57
CA ARG A 596 -18.06 4.07 -9.33
C ARG A 596 -18.81 5.30 -9.69
N PHE A 597 -19.79 5.64 -8.90
CA PHE A 597 -20.63 6.79 -9.04
C PHE A 597 -19.97 7.86 -9.88
N ASP A 598 -20.70 8.53 -10.68
CA ASP A 598 -20.18 9.61 -11.52
C ASP A 598 -19.58 10.70 -10.59
N VAL A 599 -18.36 10.47 -10.14
CA VAL A 599 -17.63 11.38 -9.25
C VAL A 599 -17.46 12.73 -9.91
N GLU A 600 -17.24 12.77 -11.22
CA GLU A 600 -17.19 14.02 -11.99
C GLU A 600 -18.51 14.78 -11.88
N ARG A 601 -19.62 14.08 -11.87
CA ARG A 601 -20.95 14.69 -11.77
C ARG A 601 -21.24 15.20 -10.37
N VAL A 602 -20.79 14.49 -9.35
CA VAL A 602 -20.92 14.91 -7.95
C VAL A 602 -20.00 16.07 -7.66
N THR A 603 -18.75 16.00 -8.06
CA THR A 603 -17.75 17.05 -7.82
C THR A 603 -18.06 18.33 -8.58
N ALA A 604 -18.70 18.24 -9.75
CA ALA A 604 -19.11 19.42 -10.52
C ALA A 604 -20.21 20.26 -9.82
N THR A 605 -20.94 19.68 -8.88
CA THR A 605 -22.03 20.35 -8.14
C THR A 605 -21.67 20.72 -6.72
N ALA A 606 -20.55 20.26 -6.20
CA ALA A 606 -20.07 20.53 -4.85
C ALA A 606 -19.16 21.77 -4.81
N ALA A 607 -19.13 22.46 -3.67
CA ALA A 607 -18.06 23.41 -3.39
C ALA A 607 -16.72 22.69 -3.30
N ASP A 608 -15.60 23.40 -3.52
CA ASP A 608 -14.26 22.79 -3.61
C ASP A 608 -13.94 21.83 -2.47
N ASP A 609 -14.26 22.21 -1.22
CA ASP A 609 -13.99 21.38 -0.05
C ASP A 609 -14.92 20.15 0.01
N GLU A 610 -16.14 20.28 -0.45
CA GLU A 610 -17.12 19.21 -0.54
C GLU A 610 -16.78 18.21 -1.63
N ALA A 611 -16.27 18.69 -2.77
CA ALA A 611 -15.79 17.85 -3.85
C ALA A 611 -14.64 16.94 -3.40
N ALA A 612 -13.68 17.48 -2.64
CA ALA A 612 -12.58 16.72 -2.08
C ALA A 612 -13.04 15.64 -1.10
N ILE A 613 -14.03 15.94 -0.25
CA ILE A 613 -14.64 14.96 0.67
C ILE A 613 -15.30 13.82 -0.11
N TRP A 614 -16.04 14.16 -1.14
CA TRP A 614 -16.70 13.17 -1.98
C TRP A 614 -15.73 12.26 -2.71
N GLU A 615 -14.69 12.81 -3.26
CA GLU A 615 -13.64 12.04 -3.89
C GLU A 615 -13.04 11.03 -2.92
N GLU A 616 -12.73 11.45 -1.69
CA GLU A 616 -12.22 10.57 -0.65
C GLU A 616 -13.22 9.49 -0.23
N LEU A 617 -14.49 9.83 -0.10
CA LEU A 617 -15.54 8.89 0.27
C LEU A 617 -15.80 7.84 -0.80
N VAL A 618 -15.90 8.25 -2.03
CA VAL A 618 -16.25 7.37 -3.15
C VAL A 618 -15.09 6.45 -3.53
N HIS A 619 -13.88 6.95 -3.54
CA HIS A 619 -12.69 6.13 -3.83
C HIS A 619 -12.22 5.30 -2.62
N GLY A 620 -12.68 5.62 -1.42
CA GLY A 620 -12.29 4.91 -0.19
C GLY A 620 -10.82 5.04 0.18
N GLU A 621 -10.06 5.84 -0.53
CA GLU A 621 -8.62 5.96 -0.35
C GLU A 621 -8.24 6.60 0.99
N ARG A 622 -9.15 7.46 1.50
CA ARG A 622 -8.90 8.25 2.70
C ARG A 622 -10.11 8.33 3.62
N CYS A 623 -10.83 7.23 3.76
CA CYS A 623 -12.03 7.18 4.63
C CYS A 623 -11.78 7.70 6.05
N VAL A 624 -10.58 7.45 6.59
CA VAL A 624 -10.15 7.97 7.89
C VAL A 624 -10.14 9.50 7.93
N ARG A 625 -9.95 10.14 6.79
CA ARG A 625 -9.80 11.60 6.68
C ARG A 625 -11.12 12.35 6.60
N THR A 626 -12.24 11.67 6.37
CA THR A 626 -13.54 12.35 6.28
C THR A 626 -13.89 13.15 7.51
N SER A 627 -13.54 12.68 8.69
CA SER A 627 -13.78 13.42 9.93
C SER A 627 -12.89 14.65 10.09
N ALA A 628 -11.74 14.72 9.40
CA ALA A 628 -10.92 15.93 9.39
C ALA A 628 -11.63 17.11 8.73
N TYR A 629 -12.34 16.83 7.65
CA TYR A 629 -13.16 17.85 7.00
C TYR A 629 -14.30 18.31 7.91
N ARG A 630 -14.88 17.42 8.74
CA ARG A 630 -15.85 17.80 9.76
C ARG A 630 -15.34 18.88 10.71
N ALA A 631 -14.11 18.73 11.16
CA ALA A 631 -13.51 19.69 12.08
C ALA A 631 -13.20 21.05 11.45
N LYS A 632 -13.11 21.11 10.11
CA LYS A 632 -12.68 22.31 9.38
C LYS A 632 -13.80 23.04 8.66
N ALA A 633 -14.74 22.32 8.11
CA ALA A 633 -15.84 22.88 7.31
C ALA A 633 -17.16 22.76 8.10
N ASP A 634 -17.49 23.77 8.89
CA ASP A 634 -18.70 23.73 9.73
C ASP A 634 -19.96 23.28 9.00
N GLY A 635 -20.11 23.66 7.74
CA GLY A 635 -21.23 23.25 6.90
C GLY A 635 -21.18 21.77 6.54
N VAL A 636 -20.03 21.29 6.14
CA VAL A 636 -19.78 19.92 5.65
C VAL A 636 -19.66 18.94 6.80
N SER A 637 -19.02 19.33 7.90
CA SER A 637 -18.86 18.47 9.07
C SER A 637 -20.17 17.95 9.63
N ARG A 638 -21.24 18.71 9.47
CA ARG A 638 -22.60 18.29 9.86
C ARG A 638 -23.17 17.21 8.94
N ALA A 639 -22.65 17.09 7.74
CA ALA A 639 -23.12 16.11 6.77
C ALA A 639 -22.56 14.68 7.03
N PHE A 640 -21.47 14.55 7.82
CA PHE A 640 -20.79 13.28 8.03
C PHE A 640 -20.67 12.82 9.49
N PRO A 641 -21.68 12.91 10.32
CA PRO A 641 -21.57 12.46 11.71
C PRO A 641 -21.60 10.94 11.87
N ALA A 642 -22.06 10.21 10.84
CA ALA A 642 -22.10 8.76 10.81
C ALA A 642 -22.16 8.28 9.35
N PRO A 643 -21.84 7.02 9.05
CA PRO A 643 -21.94 6.44 7.69
C PRO A 643 -23.30 6.65 7.04
N SER A 644 -24.36 6.50 7.81
CA SER A 644 -25.73 6.75 7.38
C SER A 644 -26.02 8.19 6.93
N ARG A 645 -25.09 9.09 7.12
CA ARG A 645 -25.19 10.49 6.75
C ARG A 645 -24.12 10.92 5.75
N TRP A 646 -23.45 9.96 5.17
CA TRP A 646 -22.65 10.25 4.00
C TRP A 646 -23.56 10.79 2.92
N ARG A 647 -23.56 12.09 2.84
CA ARG A 647 -24.37 12.82 1.90
C ARG A 647 -23.43 13.61 1.14
N TYR A 648 -23.80 13.78 0.09
CA TYR A 648 -23.53 14.92 -0.58
C TYR A 648 -23.54 16.07 0.39
N ALA A 649 -22.80 17.02 0.16
CA ALA A 649 -22.83 18.24 0.90
C ALA A 649 -24.24 18.76 1.13
N ALA A 650 -24.45 19.47 2.21
CA ALA A 650 -25.74 19.97 2.58
C ALA A 650 -26.41 20.71 1.41
N GLY A 651 -27.56 20.24 0.98
CA GLY A 651 -28.30 20.80 -0.14
C GLY A 651 -28.19 20.04 -1.47
N HIS A 652 -27.30 19.04 -1.57
CA HIS A 652 -27.26 18.19 -2.75
C HIS A 652 -28.29 17.06 -2.65
N GLU A 653 -28.90 16.74 -3.81
CA GLU A 653 -29.75 15.56 -3.88
C GLU A 653 -28.90 14.27 -3.75
N PRO A 654 -29.47 13.21 -3.16
CA PRO A 654 -28.85 11.90 -3.15
C PRO A 654 -28.48 11.44 -4.54
N LEU A 655 -27.32 10.80 -4.67
CA LEU A 655 -26.90 10.15 -5.91
C LEU A 655 -27.99 9.18 -6.35
N ARG A 656 -28.59 9.46 -7.49
CA ARG A 656 -29.48 8.51 -8.14
C ARG A 656 -28.64 7.59 -9.00
N VAL A 657 -28.78 6.32 -8.74
CA VAL A 657 -28.23 5.30 -9.63
C VAL A 657 -29.08 5.31 -10.87
N GLU A 658 -28.65 5.96 -11.94
CA GLU A 658 -29.24 5.77 -13.25
C GLU A 658 -28.93 4.35 -13.71
N ALA A 659 -29.91 3.50 -13.76
CA ALA A 659 -29.79 2.18 -14.37
C ALA A 659 -29.31 2.37 -15.82
N ALA A 660 -28.16 1.83 -16.13
CA ALA A 660 -27.68 1.78 -17.49
C ALA A 660 -28.71 0.97 -18.31
N GLY A 661 -29.53 1.65 -19.08
CA GLY A 661 -30.48 0.96 -19.98
C GLY A 661 -31.87 1.52 -20.13
N MET A 662 -32.30 2.53 -19.37
CA MET A 662 -33.58 3.15 -19.67
C MET A 662 -33.43 4.25 -20.72
N GLY A 663 -33.87 3.92 -21.92
CA GLY A 663 -33.88 4.80 -23.07
C GLY A 663 -34.60 6.12 -22.78
N LYS A 664 -34.02 7.21 -23.23
CA LYS A 664 -34.63 8.53 -23.25
C LYS A 664 -35.92 8.50 -24.02
N THR A 665 -37.06 8.53 -23.36
CA THR A 665 -38.28 8.99 -23.98
C THR A 665 -38.21 10.52 -24.09
N ARG A 666 -38.12 10.99 -25.31
CA ARG A 666 -38.25 12.40 -25.64
C ARG A 666 -39.67 12.84 -25.28
N GLY A 667 -39.82 13.62 -24.23
CA GLY A 667 -41.00 14.40 -23.93
C GLY A 667 -40.71 15.87 -24.22
N GLY A 668 -41.20 16.39 -25.32
CA GLY A 668 -41.17 17.81 -25.62
C GLY A 668 -42.12 18.57 -24.70
N GLY A 669 -41.69 19.70 -24.18
CA GLY A 669 -42.49 20.63 -23.39
C GLY A 669 -41.83 21.99 -23.34
N SER A 670 -42.23 22.88 -24.23
CA SER A 670 -41.92 24.32 -24.24
C SER A 670 -42.53 25.02 -23.02
N GLY A 671 -41.75 25.86 -22.34
CA GLY A 671 -42.31 26.72 -21.28
C GLY A 671 -41.34 27.79 -20.77
N ARG A 672 -41.38 28.91 -21.40
CA ARG A 672 -41.15 30.31 -20.96
C ARG A 672 -40.37 30.58 -19.67
N ARG A 673 -39.26 31.34 -19.84
CA ARG A 673 -38.63 32.19 -18.80
C ARG A 673 -39.61 33.28 -18.29
N PRO A 674 -39.42 33.75 -17.08
CA PRO A 674 -39.49 35.17 -16.80
C PRO A 674 -38.17 35.73 -16.23
N SER A 675 -37.82 36.89 -16.76
CA SER A 675 -36.83 37.83 -16.30
C SER A 675 -37.36 38.65 -15.10
N HIS A 676 -36.48 38.98 -14.14
CA HIS A 676 -36.40 40.25 -13.39
C HIS A 676 -35.19 40.15 -12.48
N ALA A 677 -34.16 40.90 -12.70
CA ALA A 677 -33.84 42.31 -12.43
C ALA A 677 -33.72 42.67 -10.93
N ALA A 678 -32.45 42.91 -10.60
CA ALA A 678 -31.87 43.91 -9.69
C ALA A 678 -32.58 44.30 -8.40
N ASN A 679 -31.85 44.23 -7.29
CA ASN A 679 -31.43 45.45 -6.60
C ASN A 679 -30.38 45.21 -5.51
N ALA A 680 -29.41 46.08 -5.51
CA ALA A 680 -28.41 46.28 -4.50
C ALA A 680 -28.99 46.83 -3.21
N THR A 681 -28.41 46.52 -2.07
CA THR A 681 -28.00 47.54 -1.07
C THR A 681 -27.17 46.94 0.06
N LYS A 682 -26.04 47.54 0.23
CA LYS A 682 -25.18 47.71 1.37
C LYS A 682 -25.73 47.36 2.78
N ARG A 683 -25.04 46.52 3.51
CA ARG A 683 -24.24 46.93 4.70
C ARG A 683 -23.28 45.81 5.09
#